data_1eaca09f9ad10c8cad9949ce03175abc
#
_entry.id   1eaca09f9ad10c8cad9949ce03175abc
#
_cell.length_a   1.000
_cell.length_b   1.000
_cell.length_c   1.000
_cell.angle_alpha   90.00
_cell.angle_beta   90.00
_cell.angle_gamma   90.00
#
_symmetry.space_group_name_H-M   'P 1'
#
loop_
_entity.id
_entity.type
_entity.pdbx_description
1 polymer ?
#
loop_
_entity_poly.entity_id
_entity_poly.type
_entity_poly.pdbx_seq_one_letter_code
_entity_poly.pdbx_strand_id
1 'polypeptide(L)'
;MKYINKEYGFAFRPPFFDKFHEQSDVGPKIGEENYPQRYITGVGYDYGAINGAMLVGKHGSMWGIRVLYYSGKKWLDNDDFVGNMGSSSANTADGSFAHFTSGPLSVKWVRHNDRSLVLQVGSRRKLRVRIIFYPCYDCPGELSIEGASVSGRSPYIAVVPGTVELTDSNAVFRGRYRVEDDSKREYFYAESYMPPSDSANGAFNEAIMEFVINRRQPSVYVFAGVGDEDIFEAELPRFDRVKSLIETSELRYGVDKTMGSGELGAPIERMLNAVLWSRVYYPYLQTEIYSPKRTVLDKHFDIDGTEENCSAVLGCYTGAKKAVQQLSYTIEDKIMAVFAVWHNYMHMTDKSGLLLQFRKLAKLYPPIPTPVVCEKGKNDVAYKWNDSPLKEKFNPAPMFSLDMSSLKLFAFDVLERMASLFDLPEREKYAAAKTDMIKVINDTFWCEGEGMYVNRYTSGQWANSVGATSFYPLLAGAVDTPEKLSQIVNNLTDPKKFWGDYVIPTLSIDNREYGKASKPDNNGKRTPPYLEYRGSIVPYVNLIVYHGLKRYGLDAVAGAFAQKSAALWAANESDNVENYSVYLPMGKRVRSEEYLSANGNMLALIGMQELIDIEYFRPDLKNALAFGTFIGGTNSVTNIKLLDRTYAIEVTDDSTSLIMDDICMFRGEGGKFIVRNYIIDDAGGGEFMIDAWQNISINLNIPTHSKKTVKYFFIVPPGKFIVKAAGGMVNITKIER
;
A
#
# COMPACT_ATOMS: atom_id res chain seq x y z
N MET A 1 23.13 4.07 -11.40
CA MET A 1 21.84 4.40 -12.02
C MET A 1 21.88 4.38 -13.53
N LYS A 2 22.66 5.26 -14.17
CA LYS A 2 22.84 5.26 -15.64
C LYS A 2 23.38 3.95 -16.22
N TYR A 3 24.12 3.17 -15.45
CA TYR A 3 24.78 1.95 -15.93
C TYR A 3 23.83 0.77 -16.11
N ILE A 4 22.95 0.51 -15.16
CA ILE A 4 21.97 -0.56 -15.32
C ILE A 4 21.04 -0.28 -16.48
N ASN A 5 20.62 0.97 -16.65
CA ASN A 5 19.79 1.36 -17.78
C ASN A 5 20.51 1.19 -19.13
N LYS A 6 21.81 1.49 -19.18
CA LYS A 6 22.58 1.53 -20.43
C LYS A 6 23.08 0.16 -20.85
N GLU A 7 23.48 -0.68 -19.91
CA GLU A 7 24.06 -1.99 -20.20
C GLU A 7 23.05 -3.13 -20.16
N TYR A 8 22.04 -3.04 -19.28
CA TYR A 8 21.06 -4.10 -19.12
C TYR A 8 19.71 -3.77 -19.77
N GLY A 9 19.58 -2.59 -20.36
CA GLY A 9 18.37 -2.20 -21.09
C GLY A 9 17.11 -2.20 -20.24
N PHE A 10 17.20 -1.87 -18.96
CA PHE A 10 16.03 -1.61 -18.17
C PHE A 10 15.47 -0.24 -18.52
N ALA A 11 14.58 -0.19 -19.45
CA ALA A 11 13.73 0.96 -19.67
C ALA A 11 12.80 1.20 -18.49
N PHE A 12 12.58 0.16 -17.72
CA PHE A 12 11.72 0.19 -16.57
C PHE A 12 12.40 -0.47 -15.37
N ARG A 13 12.35 0.22 -14.27
CA ARG A 13 12.93 -0.23 -13.03
C ARG A 13 11.82 -0.57 -12.06
N PRO A 14 11.87 -1.77 -11.45
CA PRO A 14 11.10 -1.92 -10.24
C PRO A 14 11.52 -0.79 -9.32
N PRO A 15 10.56 -0.16 -8.67
CA PRO A 15 10.84 0.90 -7.71
C PRO A 15 11.89 0.55 -6.67
N PHE A 16 12.17 -0.72 -6.45
CA PHE A 16 13.21 -1.25 -5.58
C PHE A 16 14.64 -1.03 -6.07
N PHE A 17 14.87 -1.01 -7.37
CA PHE A 17 16.24 -0.99 -7.92
C PHE A 17 16.99 0.28 -7.56
N ASP A 18 16.32 1.41 -7.61
CA ASP A 18 16.99 2.69 -7.47
C ASP A 18 17.56 2.92 -6.08
N LYS A 19 16.85 2.50 -5.02
CA LYS A 19 17.35 2.67 -3.66
C LYS A 19 18.38 1.66 -3.21
N PHE A 20 18.31 0.48 -3.73
CA PHE A 20 19.39 -0.48 -3.50
C PHE A 20 20.72 0.03 -4.04
N HIS A 21 20.66 0.81 -5.10
CA HIS A 21 21.85 1.43 -5.67
C HIS A 21 22.41 2.58 -4.83
N GLU A 22 21.56 3.45 -4.36
CA GLU A 22 21.97 4.60 -3.57
C GLU A 22 22.48 4.21 -2.17
N GLN A 23 22.08 3.05 -1.69
CA GLN A 23 22.49 2.52 -0.38
C GLN A 23 23.70 1.56 -0.46
N SER A 24 24.14 1.14 -1.62
CA SER A 24 25.29 0.23 -1.77
C SER A 24 26.60 0.83 -1.23
N ASP A 25 26.73 2.15 -1.27
CA ASP A 25 27.89 2.87 -0.72
C ASP A 25 27.91 2.91 0.83
N VAL A 26 26.80 2.56 1.50
CA VAL A 26 26.62 2.68 2.96
C VAL A 26 26.18 1.36 3.60
N GLY A 27 25.90 0.33 2.79
CA GLY A 27 25.37 -0.96 3.25
C GLY A 27 26.41 -1.78 4.04
N PRO A 28 25.97 -2.65 4.95
CA PRO A 28 26.85 -3.55 5.65
C PRO A 28 27.52 -4.51 4.66
N LYS A 29 28.80 -4.75 4.87
CA LYS A 29 29.58 -5.66 4.04
C LYS A 29 29.02 -7.09 4.14
N ILE A 30 28.90 -7.77 3.03
CA ILE A 30 28.48 -9.18 2.97
C ILE A 30 29.40 -10.02 3.86
N GLY A 31 28.80 -10.86 4.71
CA GLY A 31 29.51 -11.71 5.67
C GLY A 31 29.42 -11.28 7.13
N GLU A 32 28.73 -10.21 7.46
CA GLU A 32 28.48 -9.84 8.85
C GLU A 32 27.36 -10.70 9.45
N GLU A 33 27.61 -11.33 10.59
CA GLU A 33 26.73 -12.33 11.25
C GLU A 33 25.33 -11.81 11.62
N ASN A 34 25.15 -10.49 11.70
CA ASN A 34 23.90 -9.85 12.13
C ASN A 34 23.02 -9.32 10.98
N TYR A 35 23.24 -9.77 9.75
CA TYR A 35 22.45 -9.33 8.61
C TYR A 35 21.02 -9.90 8.67
N PRO A 36 19.98 -9.09 8.57
CA PRO A 36 18.62 -9.64 8.54
C PRO A 36 18.43 -10.52 7.31
N GLN A 37 18.05 -11.77 7.56
CA GLN A 37 17.83 -12.75 6.50
C GLN A 37 16.47 -12.49 5.87
N ARG A 38 16.43 -11.94 4.67
CA ARG A 38 15.22 -11.60 3.94
C ARG A 38 15.22 -12.20 2.55
N TYR A 39 14.05 -12.54 2.07
CA TYR A 39 13.83 -12.95 0.70
C TYR A 39 12.75 -12.07 0.07
N ILE A 40 13.01 -11.61 -1.14
CA ILE A 40 12.02 -10.91 -1.98
C ILE A 40 12.04 -11.58 -3.34
N THR A 41 10.86 -11.92 -3.83
CA THR A 41 10.69 -12.38 -5.19
C THR A 41 9.69 -11.49 -5.88
N GLY A 42 10.14 -10.76 -6.90
CA GLY A 42 9.32 -9.89 -7.70
C GLY A 42 9.24 -10.40 -9.14
N VAL A 43 8.03 -10.53 -9.67
CA VAL A 43 7.79 -10.96 -11.04
C VAL A 43 6.94 -9.94 -11.80
N GLY A 44 7.39 -9.58 -12.98
CA GLY A 44 6.74 -8.58 -13.82
C GLY A 44 6.77 -7.18 -13.25
N TYR A 45 6.35 -6.22 -14.02
CA TYR A 45 6.33 -4.81 -13.66
C TYR A 45 5.19 -4.12 -14.37
N ASP A 46 4.65 -3.06 -13.78
CA ASP A 46 3.41 -2.43 -14.21
C ASP A 46 3.55 -1.39 -15.32
N TYR A 47 4.74 -1.16 -15.85
CA TYR A 47 4.93 -0.06 -16.78
C TYR A 47 5.48 -0.50 -18.11
N GLY A 48 4.56 -0.63 -19.03
CA GLY A 48 4.96 -0.95 -20.41
C GLY A 48 5.57 -2.35 -20.53
N ALA A 49 6.38 -2.54 -21.52
CA ALA A 49 6.87 -3.82 -21.96
C ALA A 49 8.04 -4.35 -21.13
N ILE A 50 7.82 -4.66 -19.85
CA ILE A 50 8.89 -5.17 -19.03
C ILE A 50 8.87 -6.66 -18.95
N ASN A 51 10.05 -7.19 -19.12
CA ASN A 51 10.36 -8.57 -19.19
C ASN A 51 11.52 -8.90 -18.25
N GLY A 52 11.20 -9.11 -16.99
CA GLY A 52 12.21 -9.39 -15.99
C GLY A 52 11.64 -9.86 -14.66
N ALA A 53 12.53 -10.30 -13.79
CA ALA A 53 12.25 -10.62 -12.42
C ALA A 53 13.46 -10.29 -11.55
N MET A 54 13.20 -10.11 -10.25
CA MET A 54 14.22 -9.86 -9.26
C MET A 54 14.07 -10.84 -8.10
N LEU A 55 15.19 -11.35 -7.63
CA LEU A 55 15.32 -12.22 -6.48
C LEU A 55 16.25 -11.55 -5.47
N VAL A 56 15.80 -11.43 -4.23
CA VAL A 56 16.63 -10.91 -3.14
C VAL A 56 16.75 -11.99 -2.07
N GLY A 57 17.99 -12.36 -1.78
CA GLY A 57 18.32 -13.40 -0.83
C GLY A 57 18.92 -12.89 0.46
N LYS A 58 19.37 -13.82 1.26
CA LYS A 58 20.13 -13.57 2.49
C LYS A 58 21.38 -12.75 2.19
N HIS A 59 21.86 -12.03 3.20
CA HIS A 59 23.12 -11.28 3.13
C HIS A 59 23.14 -10.20 2.04
N GLY A 60 21.98 -9.66 1.65
CA GLY A 60 21.89 -8.62 0.64
C GLY A 60 22.17 -9.10 -0.79
N SER A 61 22.20 -10.40 -1.02
CA SER A 61 22.34 -10.93 -2.38
C SER A 61 21.15 -10.55 -3.23
N MET A 62 21.39 -9.87 -4.34
CA MET A 62 20.36 -9.46 -5.28
C MET A 62 20.68 -9.98 -6.66
N TRP A 63 19.70 -10.62 -7.28
CA TRP A 63 19.85 -11.26 -8.58
C TRP A 63 18.71 -10.88 -9.50
N GLY A 64 19.05 -10.49 -10.72
CA GLY A 64 18.09 -10.18 -11.76
C GLY A 64 18.02 -11.28 -12.81
N ILE A 65 16.84 -11.44 -13.38
CA ILE A 65 16.61 -12.34 -14.54
C ILE A 65 15.93 -11.52 -15.62
N ARG A 66 16.40 -11.63 -16.86
CA ARG A 66 15.73 -11.03 -18.01
C ARG A 66 15.77 -11.94 -19.21
N VAL A 67 14.85 -11.74 -20.14
CA VAL A 67 14.71 -12.56 -21.34
C VAL A 67 14.83 -11.68 -22.58
N LEU A 68 15.69 -12.07 -23.49
CA LEU A 68 15.92 -11.43 -24.78
C LEU A 68 15.58 -12.39 -25.91
N TYR A 69 15.32 -11.85 -27.09
CA TYR A 69 15.26 -12.69 -28.30
C TYR A 69 16.05 -12.10 -29.47
N TYR A 70 16.49 -12.95 -30.34
CA TYR A 70 17.28 -12.56 -31.53
C TYR A 70 16.35 -12.24 -32.70
N SER A 71 16.39 -11.00 -33.16
CA SER A 71 15.58 -10.51 -34.29
C SER A 71 16.05 -10.95 -35.68
N GLY A 72 17.15 -11.67 -35.75
CA GLY A 72 17.89 -11.98 -37.00
C GLY A 72 19.02 -10.99 -37.30
N LYS A 73 19.04 -9.85 -36.63
CA LYS A 73 20.08 -8.82 -36.74
C LYS A 73 20.78 -8.53 -35.41
N LYS A 74 19.99 -8.37 -34.35
CA LYS A 74 20.50 -8.09 -33.01
C LYS A 74 19.64 -8.79 -31.95
N TRP A 75 20.19 -8.92 -30.76
CA TRP A 75 19.39 -9.26 -29.56
C TRP A 75 18.53 -8.09 -29.19
N LEU A 76 17.22 -8.31 -29.02
CA LEU A 76 16.28 -7.31 -28.54
C LEU A 76 16.09 -7.49 -27.05
N ASP A 77 16.22 -6.39 -26.33
CA ASP A 77 16.09 -6.29 -24.88
C ASP A 77 14.98 -5.30 -24.50
N ASN A 78 14.80 -5.02 -23.20
CA ASN A 78 13.74 -4.19 -22.66
C ASN A 78 13.69 -2.80 -23.30
N ASP A 79 14.82 -2.15 -23.56
CA ASP A 79 14.86 -0.85 -24.25
C ASP A 79 14.26 -0.90 -25.66
N ASP A 80 14.48 -2.02 -26.36
CA ASP A 80 13.90 -2.24 -27.68
C ASP A 80 12.40 -2.50 -27.62
N PHE A 81 11.89 -2.99 -26.47
CA PHE A 81 10.48 -3.35 -26.28
C PHE A 81 9.61 -2.14 -25.92
N VAL A 82 10.14 -1.20 -25.15
CA VAL A 82 9.39 -0.03 -24.66
C VAL A 82 8.83 0.84 -25.77
N GLY A 83 9.56 1.04 -26.85
CA GLY A 83 9.12 1.79 -28.02
C GLY A 83 8.27 0.98 -29.01
N ASN A 84 8.04 -0.32 -28.77
CA ASN A 84 7.40 -1.20 -29.72
C ASN A 84 5.91 -1.37 -29.43
N MET A 85 5.05 -0.80 -30.28
CA MET A 85 3.59 -0.91 -30.14
C MET A 85 3.04 -2.36 -30.19
N GLY A 86 3.86 -3.34 -30.55
CA GLY A 86 3.51 -4.78 -30.52
C GLY A 86 3.87 -5.49 -29.22
N SER A 87 4.35 -4.76 -28.22
CA SER A 87 4.67 -5.31 -26.88
C SER A 87 3.54 -5.02 -25.89
N SER A 88 3.27 -5.98 -25.02
CA SER A 88 2.31 -5.84 -23.95
C SER A 88 2.77 -6.56 -22.69
N SER A 89 2.41 -6.02 -21.55
CA SER A 89 2.63 -6.66 -20.26
C SER A 89 1.34 -6.66 -19.44
N ALA A 90 1.20 -7.65 -18.59
CA ALA A 90 0.10 -7.79 -17.65
C ALA A 90 0.61 -8.52 -16.42
N ASN A 91 0.23 -8.09 -15.24
CA ASN A 91 0.65 -8.70 -13.97
C ASN A 91 -0.46 -8.64 -12.93
N THR A 92 -0.39 -9.58 -11.97
CA THR A 92 -1.27 -9.53 -10.79
C THR A 92 -0.83 -8.43 -9.85
N ALA A 93 -1.79 -7.87 -9.13
CA ALA A 93 -1.51 -6.85 -8.13
C ALA A 93 -0.56 -7.32 -7.02
N ASP A 94 -0.55 -8.61 -6.70
CA ASP A 94 0.32 -9.20 -5.68
C ASP A 94 1.70 -9.64 -6.20
N GLY A 95 2.03 -9.35 -7.47
CA GLY A 95 3.27 -9.78 -8.08
C GLY A 95 3.46 -11.30 -8.15
N SER A 96 2.38 -12.08 -8.05
CA SER A 96 2.45 -13.53 -8.11
C SER A 96 2.49 -14.08 -9.54
N PHE A 97 2.01 -13.30 -10.50
CA PHE A 97 1.99 -13.65 -11.92
C PHE A 97 2.25 -12.42 -12.79
N ALA A 98 3.02 -12.61 -13.87
CA ALA A 98 3.15 -11.63 -14.94
C ALA A 98 3.23 -12.31 -16.30
N HIS A 99 2.67 -11.69 -17.31
CA HIS A 99 2.73 -12.12 -18.70
C HIS A 99 3.20 -10.96 -19.57
N PHE A 100 4.29 -11.20 -20.28
CA PHE A 100 4.88 -10.28 -21.23
C PHE A 100 4.85 -10.84 -22.64
N THR A 101 4.53 -10.01 -23.64
CA THR A 101 4.62 -10.38 -25.05
C THR A 101 5.32 -9.29 -25.85
N SER A 102 6.21 -9.69 -26.79
CA SER A 102 6.79 -8.79 -27.76
C SER A 102 7.07 -9.52 -29.05
N GLY A 103 6.37 -9.14 -30.12
CA GLY A 103 6.44 -9.82 -31.41
C GLY A 103 6.18 -11.32 -31.29
N PRO A 104 7.16 -12.21 -31.60
CA PRO A 104 6.99 -13.66 -31.47
C PRO A 104 7.20 -14.19 -30.05
N LEU A 105 7.78 -13.40 -29.14
CA LEU A 105 8.13 -13.79 -27.78
C LEU A 105 6.91 -13.70 -26.87
N SER A 106 6.74 -14.72 -26.01
CA SER A 106 5.81 -14.73 -24.88
C SER A 106 6.54 -15.23 -23.65
N VAL A 107 6.46 -14.48 -22.58
CA VAL A 107 7.13 -14.81 -21.30
C VAL A 107 6.10 -14.75 -20.20
N LYS A 108 5.96 -15.82 -19.43
CA LYS A 108 5.12 -15.87 -18.24
C LYS A 108 6.00 -16.10 -17.03
N TRP A 109 5.80 -15.28 -16.02
CA TRP A 109 6.49 -15.32 -14.75
C TRP A 109 5.49 -15.68 -13.67
N VAL A 110 5.82 -16.66 -12.84
CA VAL A 110 4.95 -17.09 -11.73
C VAL A 110 5.78 -17.24 -10.47
N ARG A 111 5.37 -16.61 -9.41
CA ARG A 111 5.96 -16.81 -8.09
C ARG A 111 5.59 -18.21 -7.59
N HIS A 112 6.58 -19.04 -7.31
CA HIS A 112 6.39 -20.35 -6.75
C HIS A 112 6.22 -20.28 -5.23
N ASN A 113 7.07 -19.49 -4.56
CA ASN A 113 7.01 -19.16 -3.14
C ASN A 113 7.75 -17.83 -2.89
N ASP A 114 7.96 -17.47 -1.62
CA ASP A 114 8.56 -16.18 -1.25
C ASP A 114 10.02 -16.00 -1.70
N ARG A 115 10.68 -17.06 -2.13
CA ARG A 115 12.11 -17.06 -2.53
C ARG A 115 12.37 -17.67 -3.90
N SER A 116 11.35 -18.14 -4.59
CA SER A 116 11.51 -18.77 -5.90
C SER A 116 10.38 -18.44 -6.86
N LEU A 117 10.69 -18.52 -8.14
CA LEU A 117 9.77 -18.29 -9.24
C LEU A 117 9.95 -19.32 -10.34
N VAL A 118 8.94 -19.42 -11.18
CA VAL A 118 8.97 -20.19 -12.42
C VAL A 118 8.77 -19.24 -13.60
N LEU A 119 9.51 -19.49 -14.64
CA LEU A 119 9.48 -18.73 -15.89
C LEU A 119 9.13 -19.67 -17.04
N GLN A 120 8.16 -19.31 -17.86
CA GLN A 120 7.89 -19.95 -19.16
C GLN A 120 8.25 -18.97 -20.26
N VAL A 121 9.19 -19.35 -21.12
CA VAL A 121 9.54 -18.61 -22.33
C VAL A 121 9.03 -19.39 -23.53
N GLY A 122 8.17 -18.77 -24.33
CA GLY A 122 7.51 -19.43 -25.45
C GLY A 122 7.52 -18.61 -26.72
N SER A 123 7.32 -19.31 -27.86
CA SER A 123 7.14 -18.69 -29.17
C SER A 123 6.34 -19.59 -30.13
N ARG A 124 5.46 -18.97 -30.92
CA ARG A 124 4.77 -19.67 -32.02
C ARG A 124 5.62 -19.87 -33.27
N ARG A 125 6.80 -19.25 -33.32
CA ARG A 125 7.73 -19.33 -34.44
C ARG A 125 9.10 -19.81 -33.95
N LYS A 126 9.95 -20.27 -34.89
CA LYS A 126 11.36 -20.55 -34.54
C LYS A 126 12.02 -19.27 -34.06
N LEU A 127 12.55 -19.29 -32.83
CA LEU A 127 13.12 -18.14 -32.15
C LEU A 127 14.33 -18.56 -31.35
N ARG A 128 15.39 -17.77 -31.41
CA ARG A 128 16.49 -17.86 -30.45
C ARG A 128 16.19 -16.92 -29.30
N VAL A 129 16.20 -17.45 -28.09
CA VAL A 129 15.97 -16.72 -26.86
C VAL A 129 17.19 -16.81 -25.96
N ARG A 130 17.38 -15.80 -25.15
CA ARG A 130 18.47 -15.72 -24.18
C ARG A 130 17.85 -15.33 -22.82
N ILE A 131 18.16 -16.10 -21.80
CA ILE A 131 17.84 -15.79 -20.42
C ILE A 131 19.15 -15.38 -19.76
N ILE A 132 19.19 -14.19 -19.20
CA ILE A 132 20.36 -13.66 -18.48
C ILE A 132 20.04 -13.67 -17.00
N PHE A 133 20.92 -14.28 -16.23
CA PHE A 133 20.89 -14.28 -14.76
C PHE A 133 22.13 -13.53 -14.27
N TYR A 134 21.92 -12.44 -13.54
CA TYR A 134 22.99 -11.49 -13.26
C TYR A 134 22.87 -10.96 -11.82
N PRO A 135 24.01 -10.63 -11.18
CA PRO A 135 24.01 -9.94 -9.89
C PRO A 135 23.54 -8.50 -10.08
N CYS A 136 22.77 -8.03 -9.12
CA CYS A 136 22.44 -6.62 -9.00
C CYS A 136 23.43 -6.02 -8.02
N TYR A 137 24.19 -5.02 -8.47
CA TYR A 137 25.19 -4.31 -7.67
C TYR A 137 26.24 -5.22 -7.00
N ASP A 138 26.99 -4.68 -6.04
CA ASP A 138 28.08 -5.32 -5.31
C ASP A 138 27.70 -6.65 -4.62
N CYS A 139 26.76 -7.38 -5.22
CA CYS A 139 26.44 -8.72 -4.81
C CYS A 139 27.61 -9.62 -5.22
N PRO A 140 28.56 -9.94 -4.33
CA PRO A 140 29.61 -10.89 -4.66
C PRO A 140 28.96 -12.24 -4.80
N GLY A 141 29.03 -12.79 -5.96
CA GLY A 141 28.51 -14.10 -6.23
C GLY A 141 29.38 -14.74 -7.30
N GLU A 142 30.08 -15.75 -6.91
CA GLU A 142 30.66 -16.68 -7.86
C GLU A 142 29.55 -17.67 -8.23
N LEU A 143 29.38 -17.85 -9.56
CA LEU A 143 28.44 -18.80 -10.12
C LEU A 143 29.18 -20.01 -10.63
N SER A 144 28.61 -21.18 -10.47
CA SER A 144 29.01 -22.42 -11.15
C SER A 144 27.91 -22.87 -12.10
N ILE A 145 28.30 -23.50 -13.18
CA ILE A 145 27.40 -24.06 -14.20
C ILE A 145 27.56 -25.57 -14.18
N GLU A 146 26.48 -26.28 -13.92
CA GLU A 146 26.46 -27.73 -13.93
C GLU A 146 25.27 -28.24 -14.76
N GLY A 147 25.55 -28.85 -15.90
CA GLY A 147 24.51 -29.31 -16.81
C GLY A 147 23.52 -28.21 -17.22
N ALA A 148 22.29 -28.33 -16.79
CA ALA A 148 21.19 -27.40 -17.09
C ALA A 148 20.91 -26.42 -15.96
N SER A 149 21.77 -26.34 -14.96
CA SER A 149 21.63 -25.47 -13.79
C SER A 149 22.82 -24.53 -13.64
N VAL A 150 22.53 -23.42 -12.96
CA VAL A 150 23.52 -22.43 -12.51
C VAL A 150 23.28 -22.22 -11.04
N SER A 151 24.30 -22.36 -10.23
CA SER A 151 24.20 -22.15 -8.78
C SER A 151 25.32 -21.23 -8.29
N GLY A 152 25.12 -20.66 -7.13
CA GLY A 152 26.08 -19.87 -6.39
C GLY A 152 25.75 -19.94 -4.91
N ARG A 153 26.47 -19.20 -4.09
CA ARG A 153 26.29 -19.22 -2.61
C ARG A 153 24.85 -18.94 -2.17
N SER A 154 24.06 -18.23 -2.93
CA SER A 154 22.69 -17.87 -2.61
C SER A 154 21.72 -18.05 -3.79
N PRO A 155 22.10 -17.80 -5.05
CA PRO A 155 21.21 -17.90 -6.18
C PRO A 155 21.24 -19.31 -6.80
N TYR A 156 20.11 -19.68 -7.39
CA TYR A 156 19.95 -20.90 -8.18
C TYR A 156 19.02 -20.65 -9.35
N ILE A 157 19.39 -21.12 -10.54
CA ILE A 157 18.53 -21.13 -11.72
C ILE A 157 18.75 -22.42 -12.52
N ALA A 158 17.69 -23.09 -12.89
CA ALA A 158 17.75 -24.34 -13.64
C ALA A 158 16.62 -24.47 -14.65
N VAL A 159 16.90 -25.18 -15.75
CA VAL A 159 15.85 -25.64 -16.65
C VAL A 159 15.05 -26.75 -15.97
N VAL A 160 13.72 -26.63 -16.00
CA VAL A 160 12.84 -27.62 -15.39
C VAL A 160 12.96 -28.95 -16.16
N PRO A 161 13.30 -30.06 -15.52
CA PRO A 161 13.50 -31.35 -16.19
C PRO A 161 12.28 -31.81 -17.00
N GLY A 162 12.54 -32.41 -18.15
CA GLY A 162 11.48 -32.89 -19.04
C GLY A 162 10.81 -31.84 -19.92
N THR A 163 11.24 -30.57 -19.82
CA THR A 163 10.67 -29.47 -20.61
C THR A 163 11.41 -29.21 -21.92
N VAL A 164 12.69 -29.57 -21.97
CA VAL A 164 13.58 -29.35 -23.11
C VAL A 164 14.51 -30.53 -23.25
N GLU A 165 14.64 -31.04 -24.45
CA GLU A 165 15.77 -31.91 -24.78
C GLU A 165 16.99 -31.01 -25.07
N LEU A 166 17.93 -30.95 -24.12
CA LEU A 166 19.11 -30.10 -24.19
C LEU A 166 20.15 -30.78 -25.05
N THR A 167 20.46 -30.16 -26.18
CA THR A 167 21.54 -30.59 -27.09
C THR A 167 22.41 -29.38 -27.43
N ASP A 168 23.65 -29.58 -27.81
CA ASP A 168 24.58 -28.50 -28.21
C ASP A 168 24.05 -27.62 -29.37
N SER A 169 23.08 -28.15 -30.11
CA SER A 169 22.44 -27.40 -31.20
C SER A 169 21.28 -26.51 -30.78
N ASN A 170 20.68 -26.73 -29.62
CA ASN A 170 19.48 -26.02 -29.18
C ASN A 170 19.59 -25.31 -27.80
N ALA A 171 20.68 -25.59 -27.07
CA ALA A 171 20.91 -24.92 -25.77
C ALA A 171 22.41 -24.65 -25.60
N VAL A 172 22.73 -23.48 -25.09
CA VAL A 172 24.10 -23.05 -24.79
C VAL A 172 24.08 -22.32 -23.45
N PHE A 173 24.99 -22.73 -22.56
CA PHE A 173 25.21 -22.08 -21.27
C PHE A 173 26.58 -21.40 -21.28
N ARG A 174 26.63 -20.12 -20.86
CA ARG A 174 27.85 -19.34 -20.83
C ARG A 174 27.97 -18.64 -19.48
N GLY A 175 29.16 -18.65 -18.90
CA GLY A 175 29.52 -17.76 -17.83
C GLY A 175 30.06 -16.44 -18.41
N ARG A 176 29.71 -15.36 -17.74
CA ARG A 176 30.27 -14.05 -18.03
C ARG A 176 30.82 -13.46 -16.73
N TYR A 177 32.03 -12.95 -16.79
CA TYR A 177 32.64 -12.27 -15.66
C TYR A 177 32.47 -10.76 -15.80
N ARG A 178 31.94 -10.16 -14.75
CA ARG A 178 31.70 -8.73 -14.69
C ARG A 178 32.58 -8.15 -13.60
N VAL A 179 33.38 -7.17 -13.96
CA VAL A 179 34.33 -6.48 -13.07
C VAL A 179 33.88 -5.03 -12.93
N GLU A 180 33.80 -4.53 -11.72
CA GLU A 180 33.57 -3.11 -11.47
C GLU A 180 34.89 -2.34 -11.64
N ASP A 181 34.86 -1.25 -12.40
CA ASP A 181 35.94 -0.28 -12.43
C ASP A 181 35.68 0.81 -11.35
N ASP A 182 36.40 0.70 -10.24
CA ASP A 182 36.27 1.63 -9.12
C ASP A 182 36.51 3.09 -9.51
N SER A 183 37.29 3.33 -10.59
CA SER A 183 37.60 4.70 -11.05
C SER A 183 36.45 5.36 -11.80
N LYS A 184 35.59 4.56 -12.44
CA LYS A 184 34.50 5.03 -13.32
C LYS A 184 33.15 4.45 -12.95
N ARG A 185 33.07 3.49 -12.02
CA ARG A 185 31.91 2.65 -11.74
C ARG A 185 31.35 1.99 -13.04
N GLU A 186 32.25 1.62 -13.95
CA GLU A 186 31.92 0.91 -15.18
C GLU A 186 32.15 -0.58 -14.99
N TYR A 187 31.32 -1.38 -15.65
CA TYR A 187 31.41 -2.82 -15.59
C TYR A 187 31.94 -3.34 -16.94
N PHE A 188 33.00 -4.13 -16.89
CA PHE A 188 33.56 -4.83 -18.05
C PHE A 188 33.12 -6.29 -18.04
N TYR A 189 32.99 -6.86 -19.21
CA TYR A 189 32.56 -8.23 -19.39
C TYR A 189 33.63 -9.04 -20.11
N ALA A 190 33.93 -10.20 -19.54
CA ALA A 190 34.65 -11.26 -20.25
C ALA A 190 33.70 -12.45 -20.41
N GLU A 191 33.32 -12.78 -21.65
CA GLU A 191 32.50 -13.95 -21.92
C GLU A 191 33.39 -15.20 -21.99
N SER A 192 32.96 -16.26 -21.31
CA SER A 192 33.55 -17.58 -21.39
C SER A 192 32.45 -18.57 -21.77
N TYR A 193 32.68 -19.32 -22.84
CA TYR A 193 31.78 -20.39 -23.26
C TYR A 193 32.03 -21.63 -22.42
N MET A 194 30.95 -22.19 -21.87
CA MET A 194 31.00 -23.46 -21.15
C MET A 194 30.00 -24.43 -21.78
N PRO A 195 30.41 -25.61 -22.18
CA PRO A 195 29.51 -26.67 -22.59
C PRO A 195 28.63 -27.11 -21.39
N PRO A 196 27.41 -27.63 -21.64
CA PRO A 196 26.50 -28.05 -20.58
C PRO A 196 27.04 -29.10 -19.61
N SER A 197 28.08 -29.84 -20.04
CA SER A 197 28.72 -30.90 -19.24
C SER A 197 29.87 -30.41 -18.36
N ASP A 198 30.29 -29.16 -18.49
CA ASP A 198 31.41 -28.62 -17.72
C ASP A 198 30.91 -27.84 -16.52
N SER A 199 31.51 -28.10 -15.37
CA SER A 199 31.29 -27.25 -14.17
C SER A 199 32.30 -26.12 -14.17
N ALA A 200 31.81 -24.90 -13.97
CA ALA A 200 32.65 -23.72 -13.83
C ALA A 200 32.67 -23.29 -12.38
N ASN A 201 33.82 -23.29 -11.74
CA ASN A 201 33.99 -22.82 -10.38
C ASN A 201 34.54 -21.39 -10.40
N GLY A 202 33.81 -20.48 -9.78
CA GLY A 202 34.35 -19.24 -9.22
C GLY A 202 34.77 -18.16 -10.20
N ALA A 203 34.57 -18.33 -11.50
CA ALA A 203 35.02 -17.37 -12.50
C ALA A 203 33.91 -16.46 -13.04
N PHE A 204 32.65 -16.73 -12.75
CA PHE A 204 31.52 -15.99 -13.30
C PHE A 204 30.68 -15.38 -12.21
N ASN A 205 30.15 -14.21 -12.50
CA ASN A 205 29.10 -13.60 -11.69
C ASN A 205 27.83 -13.33 -12.50
N GLU A 206 27.80 -13.67 -13.79
CA GLU A 206 26.63 -13.57 -14.65
C GLU A 206 26.54 -14.86 -15.53
N ALA A 207 25.33 -15.40 -15.65
CA ALA A 207 25.10 -16.57 -16.49
C ALA A 207 24.13 -16.26 -17.62
N ILE A 208 24.43 -16.80 -18.80
CA ILE A 208 23.62 -16.66 -20.00
C ILE A 208 23.20 -18.05 -20.45
N MET A 209 21.88 -18.25 -20.57
CA MET A 209 21.29 -19.46 -21.11
C MET A 209 20.59 -19.13 -22.43
N GLU A 210 21.07 -19.72 -23.54
CA GLU A 210 20.47 -19.53 -24.86
C GLU A 210 19.73 -20.80 -25.30
N PHE A 211 18.56 -20.61 -25.89
CA PHE A 211 17.72 -21.69 -26.38
C PHE A 211 17.18 -21.41 -27.78
N VAL A 212 16.94 -22.47 -28.54
CA VAL A 212 16.21 -22.42 -29.80
C VAL A 212 14.80 -22.98 -29.60
N ILE A 213 13.82 -22.10 -29.51
CA ILE A 213 12.41 -22.46 -29.45
C ILE A 213 11.89 -22.68 -30.88
N ASN A 214 11.07 -23.71 -31.08
CA ASN A 214 10.52 -24.05 -32.40
C ASN A 214 9.13 -24.74 -32.24
N ARG A 215 8.49 -25.14 -33.35
CA ARG A 215 7.18 -25.78 -33.30
C ARG A 215 7.13 -27.11 -32.55
N ARG A 216 8.22 -27.87 -32.52
CA ARG A 216 8.27 -29.15 -31.74
C ARG A 216 8.49 -28.89 -30.28
N GLN A 217 9.11 -27.78 -29.94
CA GLN A 217 9.42 -27.34 -28.60
C GLN A 217 9.06 -25.85 -28.45
N PRO A 218 7.76 -25.59 -28.25
CA PRO A 218 7.23 -24.21 -28.29
C PRO A 218 7.57 -23.38 -27.05
N SER A 219 8.06 -23.99 -25.98
CA SER A 219 8.37 -23.33 -24.73
C SER A 219 9.52 -23.97 -23.98
N VAL A 220 10.24 -23.16 -23.21
CA VAL A 220 11.23 -23.56 -22.20
C VAL A 220 10.72 -23.11 -20.85
N TYR A 221 10.89 -23.95 -19.83
CA TYR A 221 10.51 -23.65 -18.47
C TYR A 221 11.75 -23.60 -17.58
N VAL A 222 11.86 -22.54 -16.80
CA VAL A 222 13.01 -22.30 -15.92
C VAL A 222 12.51 -22.04 -14.52
N PHE A 223 13.17 -22.65 -13.55
CA PHE A 223 12.98 -22.39 -12.12
C PHE A 223 14.15 -21.55 -11.63
N ALA A 224 13.88 -20.53 -10.84
CA ALA A 224 14.91 -19.69 -10.24
C ALA A 224 14.57 -19.35 -8.80
N GLY A 225 15.58 -19.26 -7.95
CA GLY A 225 15.39 -18.96 -6.55
C GLY A 225 16.65 -18.45 -5.84
N VAL A 226 16.47 -18.02 -4.61
CA VAL A 226 17.54 -17.59 -3.69
C VAL A 226 17.35 -18.27 -2.33
N GLY A 227 18.42 -18.82 -1.76
CA GLY A 227 18.38 -19.53 -0.49
C GLY A 227 19.67 -20.27 -0.18
N ASP A 228 19.63 -21.21 0.75
CA ASP A 228 20.76 -22.09 1.07
C ASP A 228 20.86 -23.22 0.00
N GLU A 229 22.06 -23.59 -0.37
CA GLU A 229 22.34 -24.49 -1.51
C GLU A 229 21.59 -25.82 -1.45
N ASP A 230 21.49 -26.45 -0.27
CA ASP A 230 20.88 -27.77 -0.10
C ASP A 230 19.35 -27.80 -0.34
N ILE A 231 18.71 -26.63 -0.45
CA ILE A 231 17.24 -26.54 -0.50
C ILE A 231 16.73 -26.64 -1.93
N PHE A 232 17.50 -26.15 -2.92
CA PHE A 232 16.98 -25.96 -4.28
C PHE A 232 16.94 -27.24 -5.11
N GLU A 233 17.84 -28.18 -4.93
CA GLU A 233 17.74 -29.49 -5.61
C GLU A 233 16.48 -30.24 -5.16
N ALA A 234 16.11 -30.10 -3.89
CA ALA A 234 14.87 -30.66 -3.34
C ALA A 234 13.60 -29.90 -3.75
N GLU A 235 13.70 -28.61 -4.05
CA GLU A 235 12.58 -27.74 -4.43
C GLU A 235 12.31 -27.66 -5.93
N LEU A 236 13.20 -28.16 -6.79
CA LEU A 236 13.01 -28.12 -8.23
C LEU A 236 11.71 -28.82 -8.64
N PRO A 237 10.70 -28.08 -9.11
CA PRO A 237 9.38 -28.66 -9.32
C PRO A 237 9.35 -29.54 -10.59
N ARG A 238 8.50 -30.56 -10.57
CA ARG A 238 8.22 -31.37 -11.76
C ARG A 238 7.46 -30.55 -12.79
N PHE A 239 7.63 -30.90 -14.08
CA PHE A 239 7.01 -30.18 -15.19
C PHE A 239 5.49 -30.05 -15.11
N ASP A 240 4.79 -31.12 -14.75
CA ASP A 240 3.33 -31.12 -14.57
C ASP A 240 2.86 -30.10 -13.50
N ARG A 241 3.61 -30.03 -12.41
CA ARG A 241 3.37 -29.02 -11.36
C ARG A 241 3.60 -27.59 -11.84
N VAL A 242 4.71 -27.35 -12.55
CA VAL A 242 5.02 -26.04 -13.14
C VAL A 242 3.94 -25.60 -14.11
N LYS A 243 3.53 -26.48 -15.00
CA LYS A 243 2.48 -26.22 -15.97
C LYS A 243 1.16 -25.86 -15.28
N SER A 244 0.74 -26.67 -14.32
CA SER A 244 -0.48 -26.40 -13.54
C SER A 244 -0.41 -25.10 -12.76
N LEU A 245 0.74 -24.74 -12.20
CA LEU A 245 0.95 -23.49 -11.50
C LEU A 245 0.76 -22.29 -12.43
N ILE A 246 1.37 -22.33 -13.63
CA ILE A 246 1.25 -21.27 -14.63
C ILE A 246 -0.20 -21.11 -15.11
N GLU A 247 -0.85 -22.23 -15.46
CA GLU A 247 -2.25 -22.23 -15.93
C GLU A 247 -3.21 -21.69 -14.86
N THR A 248 -3.03 -22.10 -13.60
CA THR A 248 -3.84 -21.62 -12.48
C THR A 248 -3.62 -20.13 -12.22
N SER A 249 -2.37 -19.67 -12.27
CA SER A 249 -2.04 -18.26 -12.05
C SER A 249 -2.56 -17.37 -13.18
N GLU A 250 -2.50 -17.85 -14.43
CA GLU A 250 -3.07 -17.14 -15.58
C GLU A 250 -4.59 -17.03 -15.51
N LEU A 251 -5.28 -18.10 -15.09
CA LEU A 251 -6.72 -18.08 -14.88
C LEU A 251 -7.11 -17.08 -13.77
N ARG A 252 -6.36 -17.07 -12.66
CA ARG A 252 -6.58 -16.10 -11.58
C ARG A 252 -6.36 -14.67 -12.05
N TYR A 253 -5.33 -14.42 -12.84
CA TYR A 253 -5.05 -13.09 -13.36
C TYR A 253 -6.25 -12.49 -14.10
N GLY A 254 -6.94 -13.29 -14.93
CA GLY A 254 -8.11 -12.84 -15.70
C GLY A 254 -9.33 -12.51 -14.83
N VAL A 255 -9.40 -13.05 -13.61
CA VAL A 255 -10.56 -12.93 -12.70
C VAL A 255 -10.31 -11.97 -11.55
N ASP A 256 -9.08 -11.91 -11.03
CA ASP A 256 -8.76 -11.26 -9.75
C ASP A 256 -8.12 -9.87 -9.88
N LYS A 257 -7.99 -9.33 -11.10
CA LYS A 257 -7.37 -8.01 -11.28
C LYS A 257 -8.26 -6.90 -10.73
N THR A 258 -7.77 -6.16 -9.74
CA THR A 258 -8.41 -4.91 -9.31
C THR A 258 -8.23 -3.86 -10.40
N MET A 259 -9.34 -3.33 -10.90
CA MET A 259 -9.34 -2.23 -11.87
C MET A 259 -10.13 -1.06 -11.31
N GLY A 260 -9.71 0.15 -11.66
CA GLY A 260 -10.40 1.36 -11.27
C GLY A 260 -10.55 2.31 -12.46
N SER A 261 -11.60 3.11 -12.45
CA SER A 261 -11.82 4.17 -13.44
C SER A 261 -12.35 5.45 -12.79
N GLY A 262 -12.23 6.57 -13.50
CA GLY A 262 -12.62 7.88 -13.00
C GLY A 262 -11.60 8.50 -12.04
N GLU A 263 -11.89 9.70 -11.55
CA GLU A 263 -10.97 10.49 -10.72
C GLU A 263 -10.63 9.81 -9.39
N LEU A 264 -11.59 9.10 -8.79
CA LEU A 264 -11.42 8.43 -7.51
C LEU A 264 -10.89 6.99 -7.68
N GLY A 265 -11.30 6.31 -8.74
CA GLY A 265 -11.02 4.88 -8.94
C GLY A 265 -9.73 4.57 -9.70
N ALA A 266 -9.33 5.39 -10.68
CA ALA A 266 -8.19 5.09 -11.54
C ALA A 266 -6.83 4.93 -10.80
N PRO A 267 -6.53 5.63 -9.71
CA PRO A 267 -5.28 5.46 -8.99
C PRO A 267 -5.09 4.10 -8.30
N ILE A 268 -6.17 3.33 -8.13
CA ILE A 268 -6.21 2.17 -7.22
C ILE A 268 -5.32 1.01 -7.68
N GLU A 269 -5.37 0.68 -8.95
CA GLU A 269 -4.59 -0.45 -9.47
C GLU A 269 -3.09 -0.25 -9.22
N ARG A 270 -2.59 0.95 -9.52
CA ARG A 270 -1.18 1.30 -9.33
C ARG A 270 -0.81 1.39 -7.86
N MET A 271 -1.70 1.98 -7.05
CA MET A 271 -1.52 2.04 -5.60
C MET A 271 -1.37 0.65 -4.98
N LEU A 272 -2.26 -0.28 -5.29
CA LEU A 272 -2.22 -1.65 -4.76
C LEU A 272 -0.97 -2.39 -5.23
N ASN A 273 -0.59 -2.26 -6.50
CA ASN A 273 0.64 -2.83 -7.02
C ASN A 273 1.89 -2.31 -6.28
N ALA A 274 2.00 -0.99 -6.07
CA ALA A 274 3.13 -0.40 -5.37
C ALA A 274 3.30 -0.97 -3.96
N VAL A 275 2.21 -1.20 -3.25
CA VAL A 275 2.24 -1.79 -1.90
C VAL A 275 2.69 -3.24 -1.93
N LEU A 276 2.18 -4.02 -2.86
CA LEU A 276 2.49 -5.44 -2.94
C LEU A 276 3.94 -5.71 -3.35
N TRP A 277 4.55 -4.78 -4.09
CA TRP A 277 5.98 -4.79 -4.39
C TRP A 277 6.87 -4.51 -3.18
N SER A 278 6.35 -3.92 -2.11
CA SER A 278 7.07 -3.67 -0.86
C SER A 278 7.09 -4.89 0.07
N ARG A 279 6.49 -6.00 -0.32
CA ARG A 279 6.40 -7.23 0.47
C ARG A 279 7.73 -7.97 0.56
N VAL A 280 8.13 -8.30 1.78
CA VAL A 280 9.37 -9.00 2.11
C VAL A 280 9.05 -10.16 3.03
N TYR A 281 9.51 -11.37 2.70
CA TYR A 281 9.44 -12.50 3.63
C TYR A 281 10.56 -12.40 4.67
N TYR A 282 10.20 -12.43 5.94
CA TYR A 282 11.14 -12.38 7.04
C TYR A 282 11.23 -13.73 7.75
N PRO A 283 12.30 -14.53 7.51
CA PRO A 283 12.39 -15.92 7.97
C PRO A 283 12.35 -16.10 9.49
N TYR A 284 12.90 -15.16 10.26
CA TYR A 284 12.88 -15.23 11.72
C TYR A 284 11.48 -15.20 12.30
N LEU A 285 10.57 -14.45 11.66
CA LEU A 285 9.18 -14.32 12.08
C LEU A 285 8.25 -15.25 11.31
N GLN A 286 8.80 -15.97 10.32
CA GLN A 286 8.04 -16.82 9.39
C GLN A 286 6.82 -16.08 8.80
N THR A 287 6.97 -14.79 8.52
CA THR A 287 5.90 -13.92 8.04
C THR A 287 6.39 -12.98 6.95
N GLU A 288 5.44 -12.48 6.17
CA GLU A 288 5.69 -11.39 5.26
C GLU A 288 5.55 -10.06 5.99
N ILE A 289 6.43 -9.14 5.69
CA ILE A 289 6.36 -7.76 6.14
C ILE A 289 6.35 -6.84 4.94
N TYR A 290 5.72 -5.69 5.08
CA TYR A 290 5.75 -4.65 4.07
C TYR A 290 6.81 -3.62 4.48
N SER A 291 7.84 -3.47 3.67
CA SER A 291 8.91 -2.51 3.92
C SER A 291 9.09 -1.62 2.69
N PRO A 292 8.46 -0.46 2.68
CA PRO A 292 8.65 0.51 1.60
C PRO A 292 10.04 1.14 1.64
N LYS A 293 10.60 1.29 2.83
CA LYS A 293 12.02 1.57 2.96
C LYS A 293 12.80 0.31 2.63
N ARG A 294 13.48 0.33 1.59
CA ARG A 294 14.34 -0.64 0.97
C ARG A 294 15.60 -0.97 1.75
N THR A 295 15.52 -0.87 3.02
CA THR A 295 16.46 -1.29 4.02
C THR A 295 16.61 -2.82 4.08
N VAL A 296 16.40 -3.50 2.95
CA VAL A 296 16.81 -4.89 2.82
C VAL A 296 18.31 -5.03 3.11
N LEU A 297 19.06 -3.96 2.92
CA LEU A 297 20.49 -3.89 3.17
C LEU A 297 20.88 -3.18 4.48
N ASP A 298 19.92 -2.63 5.23
CA ASP A 298 20.23 -1.91 6.44
C ASP A 298 20.35 -2.85 7.66
N LYS A 299 21.42 -2.71 8.43
CA LYS A 299 21.65 -3.47 9.67
C LYS A 299 20.56 -3.27 10.72
N HIS A 300 19.99 -2.09 10.73
CA HIS A 300 18.90 -1.73 11.61
C HIS A 300 17.61 -1.77 10.81
N PHE A 301 16.77 -2.69 11.21
CA PHE A 301 15.38 -2.76 10.76
C PHE A 301 14.62 -1.55 11.33
N ASP A 302 15.03 -0.36 10.92
CA ASP A 302 14.33 0.87 11.26
C ASP A 302 13.20 1.05 10.24
N ILE A 303 12.16 0.25 10.44
CA ILE A 303 10.92 0.43 9.73
C ILE A 303 10.31 1.70 10.32
N ASP A 304 10.12 2.72 9.50
CA ASP A 304 9.29 3.85 9.91
C ASP A 304 7.89 3.31 10.21
N GLY A 305 7.53 3.27 11.48
CA GLY A 305 6.27 2.69 11.93
C GLY A 305 5.04 3.32 11.24
N THR A 306 5.15 4.54 10.72
CA THR A 306 4.07 5.16 9.92
C THR A 306 3.92 4.48 8.57
N GLU A 307 5.02 4.27 7.85
CA GLU A 307 5.02 3.59 6.54
C GLU A 307 4.53 2.15 6.66
N GLU A 308 4.96 1.44 7.70
CA GLU A 308 4.53 0.08 7.96
C GLU A 308 3.02 -0.01 8.26
N ASN A 309 2.51 0.87 9.12
CA ASN A 309 1.09 0.92 9.43
C ASN A 309 0.24 1.30 8.19
N CYS A 310 0.71 2.22 7.36
CA CYS A 310 0.07 2.54 6.08
C CYS A 310 0.06 1.32 5.13
N SER A 311 1.19 0.59 5.03
CA SER A 311 1.27 -0.64 4.24
C SER A 311 0.30 -1.71 4.72
N ALA A 312 0.14 -1.86 6.03
CA ALA A 312 -0.79 -2.81 6.62
C ALA A 312 -2.26 -2.44 6.31
N VAL A 313 -2.60 -1.16 6.36
CA VAL A 313 -3.94 -0.67 5.96
C VAL A 313 -4.24 -1.00 4.50
N LEU A 314 -3.31 -0.71 3.60
CA LEU A 314 -3.46 -1.00 2.16
C LEU A 314 -3.55 -2.51 1.89
N GLY A 315 -2.76 -3.32 2.60
CA GLY A 315 -2.72 -4.77 2.43
C GLY A 315 -4.08 -5.45 2.67
N CYS A 316 -4.96 -4.85 3.47
CA CYS A 316 -6.29 -5.39 3.74
C CYS A 316 -7.16 -5.52 2.47
N TYR A 317 -7.02 -4.59 1.54
CA TYR A 317 -7.81 -4.56 0.29
C TYR A 317 -7.35 -5.58 -0.75
N THR A 318 -6.22 -6.21 -0.54
CA THR A 318 -5.66 -7.26 -1.42
C THR A 318 -5.96 -8.68 -0.94
N GLY A 319 -6.61 -8.83 0.21
CA GLY A 319 -6.86 -10.12 0.85
C GLY A 319 -5.61 -10.74 1.52
N ALA A 320 -4.58 -9.94 1.75
CA ALA A 320 -3.34 -10.38 2.40
C ALA A 320 -3.54 -10.57 3.91
N LYS A 321 -4.04 -11.74 4.31
CA LYS A 321 -4.30 -12.10 5.73
C LYS A 321 -3.09 -11.94 6.66
N LYS A 322 -1.88 -11.91 6.12
CA LYS A 322 -0.63 -11.77 6.89
C LYS A 322 -0.31 -10.34 7.31
N ALA A 323 -0.96 -9.32 6.74
CA ALA A 323 -0.73 -7.92 7.12
C ALA A 323 -1.02 -7.66 8.62
N VAL A 324 -1.99 -8.36 9.20
CA VAL A 324 -2.35 -8.22 10.63
C VAL A 324 -1.24 -8.72 11.56
N GLN A 325 -0.53 -9.77 11.18
CA GLN A 325 0.55 -10.33 12.02
C GLN A 325 1.71 -9.36 12.16
N GLN A 326 1.98 -8.56 11.15
CA GLN A 326 3.02 -7.55 11.14
C GLN A 326 2.84 -6.50 12.24
N LEU A 327 1.62 -5.98 12.43
CA LEU A 327 1.32 -4.99 13.45
C LEU A 327 1.65 -5.42 14.88
N SER A 328 1.79 -6.72 15.12
CA SER A 328 2.12 -7.24 16.45
C SER A 328 3.52 -6.86 16.93
N TYR A 329 4.43 -6.47 16.03
CA TYR A 329 5.83 -6.21 16.33
C TYR A 329 6.19 -4.73 16.38
N THR A 330 5.39 -3.87 15.77
CA THR A 330 5.70 -2.46 15.51
C THR A 330 4.68 -1.47 16.06
N ILE A 331 3.93 -1.83 17.09
CA ILE A 331 3.07 -0.85 17.77
C ILE A 331 3.95 0.19 18.45
N GLU A 332 4.04 1.33 17.82
CA GLU A 332 4.61 2.55 18.35
C GLU A 332 3.50 3.48 18.85
N ASP A 333 3.90 4.51 19.58
CA ASP A 333 3.01 5.53 20.12
C ASP A 333 2.54 6.51 19.01
N LYS A 334 1.83 5.98 18.01
CA LYS A 334 1.36 6.73 16.85
C LYS A 334 -0.11 6.44 16.53
N ILE A 335 -0.83 7.49 16.10
CA ILE A 335 -2.27 7.36 15.76
C ILE A 335 -2.49 6.35 14.63
N MET A 336 -1.58 6.26 13.66
CA MET A 336 -1.67 5.29 12.58
C MET A 336 -1.54 3.85 13.06
N ALA A 337 -0.76 3.58 14.11
CA ALA A 337 -0.66 2.23 14.68
C ALA A 337 -2.00 1.79 15.30
N VAL A 338 -2.63 2.67 16.08
CA VAL A 338 -3.94 2.39 16.67
C VAL A 338 -5.03 2.26 15.58
N PHE A 339 -5.00 3.14 14.57
CA PHE A 339 -5.93 3.09 13.45
C PHE A 339 -5.76 1.77 12.67
N ALA A 340 -4.54 1.40 12.30
CA ALA A 340 -4.28 0.20 11.53
C ALA A 340 -4.71 -1.09 12.26
N VAL A 341 -4.50 -1.19 13.56
CA VAL A 341 -4.98 -2.34 14.35
C VAL A 341 -6.49 -2.49 14.23
N TRP A 342 -7.24 -1.39 14.43
CA TRP A 342 -8.69 -1.43 14.33
C TRP A 342 -9.19 -1.64 12.91
N HIS A 343 -8.62 -0.94 11.94
CA HIS A 343 -8.91 -1.06 10.52
C HIS A 343 -8.74 -2.51 10.04
N ASN A 344 -7.59 -3.14 10.36
CA ASN A 344 -7.30 -4.49 9.92
C ASN A 344 -8.29 -5.50 10.51
N TYR A 345 -8.63 -5.35 11.80
CA TYR A 345 -9.66 -6.20 12.40
C TYR A 345 -11.01 -6.06 11.69
N MET A 346 -11.46 -4.84 11.43
CA MET A 346 -12.74 -4.59 10.78
C MET A 346 -12.80 -5.16 9.35
N HIS A 347 -11.68 -5.18 8.64
CA HIS A 347 -11.60 -5.77 7.29
C HIS A 347 -11.54 -7.30 7.29
N MET A 348 -10.77 -7.88 8.20
CA MET A 348 -10.42 -9.30 8.13
C MET A 348 -11.18 -10.16 9.14
N THR A 349 -11.82 -9.54 10.12
CA THR A 349 -12.56 -10.20 11.22
C THR A 349 -11.77 -11.27 12.00
N ASP A 350 -10.45 -11.33 11.78
CA ASP A 350 -9.58 -12.28 12.46
C ASP A 350 -9.24 -11.80 13.87
N LYS A 351 -9.72 -12.54 14.87
CA LYS A 351 -9.48 -12.26 16.28
C LYS A 351 -8.15 -12.84 16.81
N SER A 352 -7.46 -13.67 16.05
CA SER A 352 -6.32 -14.47 16.55
C SER A 352 -5.17 -13.61 17.09
N GLY A 353 -4.83 -12.54 16.38
CA GLY A 353 -3.80 -11.58 16.80
C GLY A 353 -4.30 -10.42 17.65
N LEU A 354 -5.62 -10.16 17.65
CA LEU A 354 -6.20 -8.94 18.19
C LEU A 354 -6.05 -8.84 19.72
N LEU A 355 -6.15 -9.96 20.44
CA LEU A 355 -5.98 -9.98 21.89
C LEU A 355 -4.55 -9.60 22.33
N LEU A 356 -3.54 -10.00 21.54
CA LEU A 356 -2.15 -9.59 21.76
C LEU A 356 -2.00 -8.09 21.55
N GLN A 357 -2.63 -7.55 20.50
CA GLN A 357 -2.64 -6.12 20.22
C GLN A 357 -3.32 -5.34 21.34
N PHE A 358 -4.47 -5.84 21.83
CA PHE A 358 -5.14 -5.26 23.00
C PHE A 358 -4.19 -5.13 24.19
N ARG A 359 -3.48 -6.21 24.57
CA ARG A 359 -2.55 -6.19 25.69
C ARG A 359 -1.41 -5.19 25.51
N LYS A 360 -0.88 -5.07 24.30
CA LYS A 360 0.18 -4.10 23.99
C LYS A 360 -0.33 -2.66 24.07
N LEU A 361 -1.46 -2.38 23.42
CA LEU A 361 -2.06 -1.04 23.46
C LEU A 361 -2.52 -0.66 24.87
N ALA A 362 -3.09 -1.58 25.64
CA ALA A 362 -3.51 -1.33 27.02
C ALA A 362 -2.31 -0.99 27.95
N LYS A 363 -1.13 -1.53 27.68
CA LYS A 363 0.09 -1.16 28.39
C LYS A 363 0.57 0.25 28.03
N LEU A 364 0.46 0.64 26.73
CA LEU A 364 0.84 1.97 26.26
C LEU A 364 -0.17 3.05 26.69
N TYR A 365 -1.44 2.69 26.70
CA TYR A 365 -2.56 3.61 27.00
C TYR A 365 -3.38 3.12 28.20
N PRO A 366 -2.84 3.25 29.43
CA PRO A 366 -3.61 2.94 30.64
C PRO A 366 -4.84 3.88 30.72
N PRO A 367 -5.98 3.43 31.28
CA PRO A 367 -7.24 4.19 31.30
C PRO A 367 -7.20 5.35 32.31
N ILE A 368 -6.32 6.30 32.09
CA ILE A 368 -6.12 7.51 32.91
C ILE A 368 -6.44 8.74 32.05
N PRO A 369 -7.58 9.41 32.24
CA PRO A 369 -8.06 10.50 31.39
C PRO A 369 -7.37 11.83 31.74
N THR A 370 -6.10 11.95 31.41
CA THR A 370 -5.30 13.17 31.58
C THR A 370 -4.73 13.63 30.24
N PRO A 371 -4.63 14.95 29.98
CA PRO A 371 -3.98 15.42 28.78
C PRO A 371 -2.52 14.99 28.78
N VAL A 372 -1.99 14.73 27.57
CA VAL A 372 -0.57 14.40 27.42
C VAL A 372 0.23 15.69 27.47
N VAL A 373 1.26 15.72 28.33
CA VAL A 373 2.21 16.83 28.44
C VAL A 373 3.47 16.48 27.65
N CYS A 374 3.86 17.35 26.75
CA CYS A 374 5.10 17.24 26.01
C CYS A 374 6.14 18.25 26.57
N GLU A 375 7.35 17.74 26.78
CA GLU A 375 8.51 18.52 27.22
C GLU A 375 9.67 18.28 26.27
N LYS A 376 10.61 19.23 26.19
CA LYS A 376 11.81 19.08 25.38
C LYS A 376 12.55 17.80 25.76
N GLY A 377 12.86 16.97 24.76
CA GLY A 377 13.54 15.69 24.95
C GLY A 377 12.65 14.53 25.39
N LYS A 378 11.35 14.78 25.62
CA LYS A 378 10.34 13.75 25.84
C LYS A 378 9.24 13.92 24.80
N ASN A 379 8.80 12.84 24.14
CA ASN A 379 7.74 12.86 23.15
C ASN A 379 7.95 13.83 21.97
N ASP A 380 9.13 13.80 21.37
CA ASP A 380 9.51 14.67 20.24
C ASP A 380 8.54 14.70 19.05
N VAL A 381 7.76 13.66 18.88
CA VAL A 381 6.82 13.54 17.76
C VAL A 381 5.69 14.58 17.83
N ALA A 382 5.13 14.81 19.02
CA ALA A 382 4.08 15.79 19.21
C ALA A 382 4.55 17.21 18.90
N TYR A 383 5.77 17.55 19.32
CA TYR A 383 6.37 18.85 18.97
C TYR A 383 6.59 19.03 17.48
N LYS A 384 6.94 17.97 16.77
CA LYS A 384 7.16 18.06 15.32
C LYS A 384 5.87 18.44 14.57
N TRP A 385 4.72 17.96 15.03
CA TRP A 385 3.46 18.18 14.35
C TRP A 385 2.81 19.53 14.63
N ASN A 386 2.87 19.99 15.85
CA ASN A 386 2.12 21.17 16.27
C ASN A 386 2.95 22.45 16.34
N ASP A 387 4.26 22.31 16.56
CA ASP A 387 5.12 23.43 16.90
C ASP A 387 6.31 23.61 15.98
N SER A 388 6.34 22.93 14.86
CA SER A 388 7.48 23.06 13.96
C SER A 388 7.79 24.53 13.60
N PRO A 389 6.81 25.42 13.36
CA PRO A 389 7.07 26.85 13.21
C PRO A 389 7.50 27.55 14.50
N LEU A 390 7.10 27.04 15.66
CA LEU A 390 7.39 27.61 16.97
C LEU A 390 8.66 27.06 17.60
N LYS A 391 8.97 25.78 17.35
CA LYS A 391 10.13 25.07 17.90
C LYS A 391 11.46 25.76 17.60
N GLU A 392 11.57 26.42 16.46
CA GLU A 392 12.78 27.15 16.08
C GLU A 392 12.95 28.47 16.82
N LYS A 393 11.87 29.05 17.35
CA LYS A 393 11.90 30.36 18.02
C LYS A 393 12.05 30.26 19.51
N PHE A 394 11.63 29.15 20.11
CA PHE A 394 11.51 29.01 21.55
C PHE A 394 12.15 27.72 22.01
N ASN A 395 12.86 27.76 23.12
CA ASN A 395 12.99 26.61 24.00
C ASN A 395 11.56 26.26 24.43
N PRO A 396 10.97 25.17 23.95
CA PRO A 396 9.55 24.94 24.17
C PRO A 396 9.32 24.79 25.67
N ALA A 397 8.47 25.67 26.20
CA ALA A 397 7.90 25.47 27.52
C ALA A 397 7.05 24.18 27.45
N PRO A 398 6.88 23.49 28.57
CA PRO A 398 5.97 22.35 28.64
C PRO A 398 4.59 22.72 28.12
N MET A 399 4.03 21.84 27.25
CA MET A 399 2.70 22.08 26.69
C MET A 399 1.83 20.83 26.77
N PHE A 400 0.53 21.05 26.85
CA PHE A 400 -0.46 20.02 26.58
C PHE A 400 -0.54 19.80 25.08
N SER A 401 -0.31 18.56 24.65
CA SER A 401 -0.28 18.16 23.25
C SER A 401 -1.66 17.66 22.81
N LEU A 402 -2.24 18.35 21.86
CA LEU A 402 -3.57 18.01 21.31
C LEU A 402 -3.53 16.69 20.53
N ASP A 403 -2.53 16.50 19.68
CA ASP A 403 -2.40 15.30 18.86
C ASP A 403 -2.21 14.04 19.71
N MET A 404 -1.30 14.07 20.69
CA MET A 404 -1.09 12.95 21.61
C MET A 404 -2.27 12.71 22.55
N SER A 405 -2.99 13.77 22.94
CA SER A 405 -4.20 13.63 23.75
C SER A 405 -5.36 13.06 22.92
N SER A 406 -5.48 13.45 21.65
CA SER A 406 -6.43 12.85 20.69
C SER A 406 -6.12 11.40 20.40
N LEU A 407 -4.84 11.06 20.20
CA LEU A 407 -4.37 9.67 20.07
C LEU A 407 -4.76 8.82 21.27
N LYS A 408 -4.56 9.34 22.49
CA LYS A 408 -4.92 8.66 23.73
C LYS A 408 -6.43 8.41 23.82
N LEU A 409 -7.25 9.39 23.49
CA LEU A 409 -8.71 9.22 23.42
C LEU A 409 -9.09 8.18 22.37
N PHE A 410 -8.51 8.24 21.18
CA PHE A 410 -8.75 7.28 20.11
C PHE A 410 -8.37 5.86 20.53
N ALA A 411 -7.22 5.71 21.21
CA ALA A 411 -6.80 4.43 21.77
C ALA A 411 -7.80 3.91 22.83
N PHE A 412 -8.39 4.77 23.66
CA PHE A 412 -9.44 4.35 24.61
C PHE A 412 -10.70 3.85 23.88
N ASP A 413 -11.13 4.51 22.81
CA ASP A 413 -12.26 4.06 22.00
C ASP A 413 -12.00 2.69 21.36
N VAL A 414 -10.82 2.50 20.77
CA VAL A 414 -10.43 1.22 20.17
C VAL A 414 -10.30 0.12 21.23
N LEU A 415 -9.68 0.42 22.38
CA LEU A 415 -9.53 -0.56 23.48
C LEU A 415 -10.85 -0.95 24.11
N GLU A 416 -11.81 -0.01 24.27
CA GLU A 416 -13.17 -0.33 24.69
C GLU A 416 -13.84 -1.31 23.73
N ARG A 417 -13.73 -1.06 22.41
CA ARG A 417 -14.29 -1.93 21.35
C ARG A 417 -13.65 -3.30 21.37
N MET A 418 -12.33 -3.36 21.45
CA MET A 418 -11.59 -4.63 21.54
C MET A 418 -11.96 -5.39 22.81
N ALA A 419 -12.04 -4.73 23.96
CA ALA A 419 -12.48 -5.33 25.21
C ALA A 419 -13.91 -5.89 25.12
N SER A 420 -14.80 -5.18 24.43
CA SER A 420 -16.18 -5.66 24.17
C SER A 420 -16.20 -6.92 23.30
N LEU A 421 -15.32 -7.06 22.31
CA LEU A 421 -15.23 -8.24 21.44
C LEU A 421 -14.78 -9.51 22.16
N PHE A 422 -14.08 -9.36 23.28
CA PHE A 422 -13.54 -10.45 24.09
C PHE A 422 -14.20 -10.57 25.46
N ASP A 423 -15.28 -9.84 25.70
CA ASP A 423 -15.99 -9.79 26.99
C ASP A 423 -15.06 -9.53 28.20
N LEU A 424 -14.06 -8.63 28.02
CA LEU A 424 -13.07 -8.32 29.04
C LEU A 424 -13.62 -7.30 30.06
N PRO A 425 -13.27 -7.44 31.35
CA PRO A 425 -13.71 -6.51 32.41
C PRO A 425 -13.13 -5.08 32.23
N GLU A 426 -12.06 -4.93 31.46
CA GLU A 426 -11.45 -3.63 31.12
C GLU A 426 -12.37 -2.74 30.30
N ARG A 427 -13.41 -3.28 29.64
CA ARG A 427 -14.37 -2.53 28.84
C ARG A 427 -14.94 -1.32 29.60
N GLU A 428 -15.43 -1.54 30.82
CA GLU A 428 -16.04 -0.48 31.62
C GLU A 428 -15.02 0.62 31.98
N LYS A 429 -13.78 0.23 32.28
CA LYS A 429 -12.69 1.17 32.59
C LYS A 429 -12.38 2.07 31.39
N TYR A 430 -12.28 1.51 30.18
CA TYR A 430 -12.01 2.27 28.98
C TYR A 430 -13.21 3.13 28.56
N ALA A 431 -14.45 2.66 28.74
CA ALA A 431 -15.66 3.44 28.50
C ALA A 431 -15.72 4.69 29.40
N ALA A 432 -15.43 4.53 30.70
CA ALA A 432 -15.35 5.64 31.63
C ALA A 432 -14.20 6.60 31.28
N ALA A 433 -13.00 6.07 31.05
CA ALA A 433 -11.84 6.88 30.69
C ALA A 433 -12.03 7.65 29.36
N LYS A 434 -12.71 7.06 28.37
CA LYS A 434 -13.11 7.71 27.13
C LYS A 434 -14.02 8.90 27.39
N THR A 435 -15.07 8.69 28.19
CA THR A 435 -16.03 9.76 28.53
C THR A 435 -15.36 10.93 29.22
N ASP A 436 -14.49 10.65 30.18
CA ASP A 436 -13.76 11.70 30.90
C ASP A 436 -12.71 12.38 29.99
N MET A 437 -12.05 11.65 29.11
CA MET A 437 -11.06 12.21 28.21
C MET A 437 -11.68 13.13 27.16
N ILE A 438 -12.91 12.89 26.72
CA ILE A 438 -13.67 13.83 25.88
C ILE A 438 -13.81 15.19 26.57
N LYS A 439 -14.17 15.21 27.85
CA LYS A 439 -14.24 16.45 28.65
C LYS A 439 -12.87 17.12 28.74
N VAL A 440 -11.83 16.33 29.07
CA VAL A 440 -10.46 16.83 29.15
C VAL A 440 -10.02 17.50 27.85
N ILE A 441 -10.31 16.91 26.71
CA ILE A 441 -9.96 17.50 25.40
C ILE A 441 -10.71 18.80 25.17
N ASN A 442 -12.01 18.83 25.43
CA ASN A 442 -12.82 20.03 25.24
C ASN A 442 -12.43 21.17 26.20
N ASP A 443 -12.18 20.88 27.47
CA ASP A 443 -11.80 21.88 28.46
C ASP A 443 -10.37 22.42 28.27
N THR A 444 -9.47 21.57 27.77
CA THR A 444 -8.05 21.93 27.66
C THR A 444 -7.72 22.60 26.34
N PHE A 445 -8.29 22.13 25.21
CA PHE A 445 -7.81 22.46 23.87
C PHE A 445 -8.79 23.27 23.02
N TRP A 446 -10.07 23.37 23.40
CA TRP A 446 -11.02 24.16 22.65
C TRP A 446 -10.74 25.66 22.82
N CYS A 447 -10.43 26.35 21.72
CA CYS A 447 -10.18 27.78 21.68
C CYS A 447 -11.35 28.50 21.01
N GLU A 448 -12.19 29.15 21.80
CA GLU A 448 -13.38 29.88 21.28
C GLU A 448 -13.01 30.95 20.25
N GLY A 449 -11.89 31.64 20.45
CA GLY A 449 -11.43 32.71 19.54
C GLY A 449 -11.03 32.18 18.15
N GLU A 450 -10.56 30.95 18.04
CA GLU A 450 -10.21 30.30 16.80
C GLU A 450 -11.37 29.43 16.25
N GLY A 451 -12.36 29.08 17.07
CA GLY A 451 -13.39 28.11 16.74
C GLY A 451 -12.78 26.73 16.40
N MET A 452 -11.73 26.32 17.14
CA MET A 452 -10.90 25.19 16.80
C MET A 452 -10.19 24.62 18.04
N TYR A 453 -9.77 23.36 17.97
CA TYR A 453 -8.86 22.78 18.95
C TYR A 453 -7.42 23.24 18.66
N VAL A 454 -6.76 23.73 19.70
CA VAL A 454 -5.40 24.31 19.61
C VAL A 454 -4.56 23.80 20.78
N ASN A 455 -3.26 23.58 20.56
CA ASN A 455 -2.34 23.28 21.63
C ASN A 455 -2.30 24.39 22.69
N ARG A 456 -2.04 24.02 23.95
CA ARG A 456 -2.01 24.94 25.06
C ARG A 456 -0.78 24.72 25.91
N TYR A 457 -0.02 25.76 26.18
CA TYR A 457 1.08 25.69 27.14
C TYR A 457 0.56 25.41 28.54
N THR A 458 1.36 24.71 29.36
CA THR A 458 0.99 24.47 30.78
C THR A 458 0.83 25.76 31.60
N SER A 459 1.38 26.87 31.11
CA SER A 459 1.15 28.22 31.63
C SER A 459 -0.27 28.77 31.38
N GLY A 460 -1.07 28.07 30.55
CA GLY A 460 -2.42 28.51 30.17
C GLY A 460 -2.50 29.30 28.86
N GLN A 461 -1.39 29.67 28.23
CA GLN A 461 -1.38 30.37 26.95
C GLN A 461 -1.65 29.41 25.78
N TRP A 462 -2.35 29.89 24.78
CA TRP A 462 -2.56 29.17 23.53
C TRP A 462 -1.31 29.17 22.65
N ALA A 463 -1.07 28.07 21.96
CA ALA A 463 -0.06 28.03 20.91
C ALA A 463 -0.52 28.94 19.72
N ASN A 464 0.44 29.60 19.07
CA ASN A 464 0.16 30.55 17.99
C ASN A 464 0.00 29.86 16.62
N SER A 465 -0.31 28.56 16.60
CA SER A 465 -0.41 27.80 15.36
C SER A 465 -1.59 26.85 15.38
N VAL A 466 -2.40 26.91 14.33
CA VAL A 466 -3.45 25.95 14.02
C VAL A 466 -2.93 25.09 12.87
N GLY A 467 -2.85 23.80 13.07
CA GLY A 467 -2.32 22.85 12.09
C GLY A 467 -3.32 21.73 11.75
N ALA A 468 -2.95 20.87 10.82
CA ALA A 468 -3.77 19.74 10.41
C ALA A 468 -4.14 18.79 11.57
N THR A 469 -3.28 18.67 12.56
CA THR A 469 -3.55 17.87 13.78
C THR A 469 -4.67 18.43 14.66
N SER A 470 -5.06 19.69 14.43
CA SER A 470 -6.26 20.30 15.07
C SER A 470 -7.57 19.60 14.67
N PHE A 471 -7.55 18.77 13.62
CA PHE A 471 -8.69 17.95 13.19
C PHE A 471 -8.67 16.52 13.76
N TYR A 472 -7.63 16.11 14.48
CA TYR A 472 -7.56 14.77 15.10
C TYR A 472 -8.66 14.47 16.09
N PRO A 473 -9.21 15.47 16.85
CA PRO A 473 -10.38 15.26 17.68
C PRO A 473 -11.62 14.73 16.95
N LEU A 474 -11.73 14.94 15.62
CA LEU A 474 -12.78 14.33 14.79
C LEU A 474 -12.64 12.80 14.77
N LEU A 475 -11.45 12.26 14.41
CA LEU A 475 -11.23 10.81 14.42
C LEU A 475 -11.41 10.24 15.83
N ALA A 476 -10.89 10.93 16.84
CA ALA A 476 -10.98 10.51 18.24
C ALA A 476 -12.42 10.54 18.79
N GLY A 477 -13.35 11.23 18.13
CA GLY A 477 -14.73 11.36 18.58
C GLY A 477 -14.90 12.34 19.76
N ALA A 478 -14.06 13.39 19.81
CA ALA A 478 -14.05 14.35 20.92
C ALA A 478 -15.02 15.51 20.75
N VAL A 479 -15.50 15.79 19.54
CA VAL A 479 -16.38 16.95 19.29
C VAL A 479 -17.76 16.68 19.89
N ASP A 480 -18.13 17.45 20.89
CA ASP A 480 -19.25 17.20 21.77
C ASP A 480 -20.52 18.01 21.44
N THR A 481 -20.40 19.04 20.57
CA THR A 481 -21.57 19.86 20.18
C THR A 481 -21.62 20.10 18.66
N PRO A 482 -22.83 20.26 18.08
CA PRO A 482 -23.00 20.62 16.68
C PRO A 482 -22.35 21.96 16.30
N GLU A 483 -22.34 22.91 17.22
CA GLU A 483 -21.76 24.25 17.02
C GLU A 483 -20.26 24.16 16.82
N LYS A 484 -19.55 23.42 17.69
CA LYS A 484 -18.11 23.14 17.53
C LYS A 484 -17.84 22.42 16.22
N LEU A 485 -18.64 21.41 15.90
CA LEU A 485 -18.49 20.69 14.62
C LEU A 485 -18.63 21.62 13.43
N SER A 486 -19.61 22.52 13.44
CA SER A 486 -19.83 23.52 12.38
C SER A 486 -18.62 24.46 12.25
N GLN A 487 -18.08 24.93 13.37
CA GLN A 487 -16.91 25.82 13.37
C GLN A 487 -15.66 25.09 12.82
N ILE A 488 -15.45 23.84 13.18
CA ILE A 488 -14.34 23.00 12.67
C ILE A 488 -14.47 22.82 11.15
N VAL A 489 -15.68 22.53 10.65
CA VAL A 489 -15.94 22.35 9.22
C VAL A 489 -15.72 23.67 8.48
N ASN A 490 -16.18 24.80 9.02
CA ASN A 490 -15.95 26.11 8.43
C ASN A 490 -14.45 26.44 8.34
N ASN A 491 -13.67 26.12 9.39
CA ASN A 491 -12.22 26.29 9.35
C ASN A 491 -11.57 25.36 8.31
N LEU A 492 -12.01 24.10 8.20
CA LEU A 492 -11.48 23.15 7.23
C LEU A 492 -11.74 23.59 5.79
N THR A 493 -12.96 24.06 5.50
CA THR A 493 -13.41 24.41 4.15
C THR A 493 -13.09 25.86 3.75
N ASP A 494 -12.44 26.62 4.62
CA ASP A 494 -12.00 27.98 4.33
C ASP A 494 -10.74 27.96 3.43
N PRO A 495 -10.81 28.50 2.19
CA PRO A 495 -9.66 28.55 1.28
C PRO A 495 -8.50 29.42 1.80
N LYS A 496 -8.74 30.29 2.77
CA LYS A 496 -7.69 31.07 3.42
C LYS A 496 -6.98 30.30 4.54
N LYS A 497 -7.53 29.15 4.98
CA LYS A 497 -6.98 28.35 6.09
C LYS A 497 -6.48 26.99 5.61
N PHE A 498 -7.39 26.07 5.23
CA PHE A 498 -7.01 24.69 4.94
C PHE A 498 -7.50 24.17 3.59
N TRP A 499 -8.40 24.89 2.89
CA TRP A 499 -9.03 24.43 1.66
C TRP A 499 -8.42 25.01 0.40
N GLY A 500 -7.11 24.76 0.19
CA GLY A 500 -6.42 25.16 -1.04
C GLY A 500 -6.82 24.32 -2.26
N ASP A 501 -6.03 24.40 -3.33
CA ASP A 501 -6.20 23.53 -4.50
C ASP A 501 -6.09 22.06 -4.10
N TYR A 502 -5.13 21.76 -3.25
CA TYR A 502 -4.96 20.45 -2.60
C TYR A 502 -5.08 20.60 -1.08
N VAL A 503 -5.50 19.52 -0.43
CA VAL A 503 -5.72 19.43 1.01
C VAL A 503 -4.88 18.30 1.62
N ILE A 504 -4.56 18.36 2.88
CA ILE A 504 -4.65 19.44 3.87
C ILE A 504 -3.23 19.89 4.22
N PRO A 505 -2.93 21.21 4.20
CA PRO A 505 -1.62 21.68 4.61
C PRO A 505 -1.41 21.44 6.12
N THR A 506 -0.20 21.05 6.50
CA THR A 506 0.17 20.81 7.90
C THR A 506 0.03 22.05 8.79
N LEU A 507 0.06 23.25 8.22
CA LEU A 507 -0.12 24.52 8.91
C LEU A 507 -1.15 25.35 8.15
N SER A 508 -2.00 26.09 8.85
CA SER A 508 -3.01 26.97 8.26
C SER A 508 -2.35 28.02 7.35
N ILE A 509 -2.98 28.27 6.19
CA ILE A 509 -2.47 29.15 5.13
C ILE A 509 -2.33 30.61 5.62
N ASP A 510 -3.21 31.05 6.51
CA ASP A 510 -3.18 32.39 7.10
C ASP A 510 -2.10 32.57 8.19
N ASN A 511 -1.43 31.47 8.58
CA ASN A 511 -0.36 31.54 9.57
C ASN A 511 0.87 32.23 8.97
N ARG A 512 1.45 33.16 9.74
CA ARG A 512 2.64 33.92 9.31
C ARG A 512 3.86 33.07 8.95
N GLU A 513 3.96 31.84 9.42
CA GLU A 513 5.07 30.91 9.13
C GLU A 513 4.78 29.99 7.95
N TYR A 514 3.56 30.01 7.41
CA TYR A 514 3.18 29.22 6.24
C TYR A 514 4.08 29.51 5.04
N GLY A 515 4.59 28.49 4.42
CA GLY A 515 5.42 28.58 3.22
C GLY A 515 6.83 29.15 3.41
N LYS A 516 7.26 29.43 4.66
CA LYS A 516 8.61 29.96 4.90
C LYS A 516 9.66 28.86 4.97
N ALA A 517 10.88 29.18 4.53
CA ALA A 517 12.06 28.38 4.81
C ALA A 517 12.43 28.43 6.30
N SER A 518 13.09 27.41 6.79
CA SER A 518 13.63 27.42 8.16
C SER A 518 14.74 28.46 8.32
N LYS A 519 15.01 28.87 9.55
CA LYS A 519 16.27 29.53 9.87
C LYS A 519 17.42 28.53 9.68
N PRO A 520 18.63 29.02 9.34
CA PRO A 520 19.79 28.13 9.30
C PRO A 520 19.99 27.42 10.63
N ASP A 521 20.30 26.13 10.58
CA ASP A 521 20.78 25.38 11.72
C ASP A 521 22.22 25.77 12.08
N ASN A 522 22.79 25.11 13.09
CA ASN A 522 24.18 25.37 13.54
C ASN A 522 25.23 25.12 12.43
N ASN A 523 24.89 24.38 11.39
CA ASN A 523 25.73 24.08 10.22
C ASN A 523 25.43 24.99 9.03
N GLY A 524 24.57 26.00 9.20
CA GLY A 524 24.14 26.91 8.12
C GLY A 524 23.12 26.31 7.14
N LYS A 525 22.65 25.07 7.37
CA LYS A 525 21.65 24.40 6.51
C LYS A 525 20.26 24.93 6.83
N ARG A 526 19.49 25.20 5.78
CA ARG A 526 18.08 25.64 5.86
C ARG A 526 17.17 24.57 5.30
N THR A 527 16.04 24.33 5.94
CA THR A 527 14.97 23.56 5.34
C THR A 527 14.25 24.41 4.28
N PRO A 528 13.98 23.84 3.11
CA PRO A 528 13.25 24.53 2.04
C PRO A 528 11.87 25.03 2.48
N PRO A 529 11.27 26.01 1.75
CA PRO A 529 9.91 26.45 1.99
C PRO A 529 8.89 25.31 2.03
N TYR A 530 7.87 25.45 2.86
CA TYR A 530 6.77 24.50 3.11
C TYR A 530 7.15 23.22 3.86
N LEU A 531 8.40 22.81 3.90
CA LEU A 531 8.83 21.61 4.62
C LEU A 531 8.86 21.84 6.15
N GLU A 532 9.09 20.78 6.90
CA GLU A 532 9.04 20.77 8.36
C GLU A 532 7.73 21.35 8.91
N TYR A 533 6.61 20.82 8.36
CA TYR A 533 5.25 21.17 8.82
C TYR A 533 4.86 22.64 8.65
N ARG A 534 5.52 23.37 7.73
CA ARG A 534 5.17 24.76 7.38
C ARG A 534 4.21 24.86 6.20
N GLY A 535 3.35 23.89 6.00
CA GLY A 535 2.33 23.89 4.97
C GLY A 535 2.44 22.74 3.95
N SER A 536 3.41 21.83 4.10
CA SER A 536 3.42 20.58 3.34
C SER A 536 2.15 19.76 3.61
N ILE A 537 1.82 18.85 2.69
CA ILE A 537 0.72 17.91 2.85
C ILE A 537 1.31 16.54 3.17
N VAL A 538 0.83 15.92 4.24
CA VAL A 538 1.26 14.61 4.69
C VAL A 538 0.12 13.61 4.55
N PRO A 539 0.23 12.63 3.64
CA PRO A 539 -0.89 11.80 3.21
C PRO A 539 -1.65 11.06 4.30
N TYR A 540 -0.98 10.46 5.28
CA TYR A 540 -1.69 9.76 6.35
C TYR A 540 -2.50 10.71 7.25
N VAL A 541 -2.12 11.99 7.33
CA VAL A 541 -2.92 12.99 8.04
C VAL A 541 -4.23 13.23 7.32
N ASN A 542 -4.19 13.23 5.96
CA ASN A 542 -5.41 13.29 5.16
C ASN A 542 -6.34 12.11 5.47
N LEU A 543 -5.80 10.89 5.58
CA LEU A 543 -6.59 9.71 5.93
C LEU A 543 -7.27 9.87 7.30
N ILE A 544 -6.53 10.35 8.30
CA ILE A 544 -7.06 10.59 9.65
C ILE A 544 -8.19 11.62 9.63
N VAL A 545 -8.01 12.72 8.92
CA VAL A 545 -9.04 13.77 8.79
C VAL A 545 -10.26 13.25 8.03
N TYR A 546 -10.05 12.54 6.92
CA TYR A 546 -11.13 11.92 6.14
C TYR A 546 -12.00 10.99 7.01
N HIS A 547 -11.39 10.05 7.74
CA HIS A 547 -12.15 9.17 8.63
C HIS A 547 -12.80 9.92 9.81
N GLY A 548 -12.20 11.01 10.24
CA GLY A 548 -12.83 11.92 11.20
C GLY A 548 -14.11 12.54 10.66
N LEU A 549 -14.12 13.02 9.41
CA LEU A 549 -15.30 13.56 8.73
C LEU A 549 -16.38 12.47 8.55
N LYS A 550 -15.99 11.27 8.11
CA LYS A 550 -16.91 10.13 7.96
C LYS A 550 -17.53 9.71 9.31
N ARG A 551 -16.77 9.77 10.39
CA ARG A 551 -17.26 9.46 11.76
C ARG A 551 -18.42 10.37 12.19
N TYR A 552 -18.40 11.63 11.79
CA TYR A 552 -19.46 12.60 12.10
C TYR A 552 -20.54 12.72 11.00
N GLY A 553 -20.51 11.83 9.99
CA GLY A 553 -21.51 11.81 8.91
C GLY A 553 -21.45 13.03 7.99
N LEU A 554 -20.27 13.68 7.88
CA LEU A 554 -20.02 14.84 7.03
C LEU A 554 -19.66 14.37 5.59
N ASP A 555 -20.49 13.52 5.01
CA ASP A 555 -20.18 12.78 3.80
C ASP A 555 -19.92 13.69 2.57
N ALA A 556 -20.64 14.80 2.43
CA ALA A 556 -20.41 15.72 1.31
C ALA A 556 -19.03 16.41 1.40
N VAL A 557 -18.61 16.78 2.62
CA VAL A 557 -17.28 17.39 2.85
C VAL A 557 -16.19 16.33 2.70
N ALA A 558 -16.44 15.12 3.20
CA ALA A 558 -15.52 13.99 3.06
C ALA A 558 -15.29 13.63 1.58
N GLY A 559 -16.34 13.60 0.76
CA GLY A 559 -16.23 13.36 -0.68
C GLY A 559 -15.39 14.42 -1.40
N ALA A 560 -15.66 15.71 -1.15
CA ALA A 560 -14.85 16.78 -1.72
C ALA A 560 -13.39 16.75 -1.25
N PHE A 561 -13.16 16.33 0.00
CA PHE A 561 -11.83 16.12 0.55
C PHE A 561 -11.11 14.93 -0.14
N ALA A 562 -11.83 13.84 -0.37
CA ALA A 562 -11.34 12.67 -1.08
C ALA A 562 -10.95 13.00 -2.53
N GLN A 563 -11.77 13.78 -3.25
CA GLN A 563 -11.47 14.23 -4.61
C GLN A 563 -10.18 15.05 -4.66
N LYS A 564 -9.99 16.03 -3.76
CA LYS A 564 -8.77 16.82 -3.68
C LYS A 564 -7.53 15.98 -3.33
N SER A 565 -7.68 14.98 -2.46
CA SER A 565 -6.61 14.06 -2.08
C SER A 565 -6.21 13.15 -3.25
N ALA A 566 -7.17 12.54 -3.95
CA ALA A 566 -6.93 11.73 -5.13
C ALA A 566 -6.32 12.55 -6.29
N ALA A 567 -6.79 13.78 -6.47
CA ALA A 567 -6.23 14.70 -7.47
C ALA A 567 -4.76 15.07 -7.20
N LEU A 568 -4.38 15.24 -5.91
CA LEU A 568 -2.98 15.45 -5.54
C LEU A 568 -2.11 14.25 -5.89
N TRP A 569 -2.59 13.05 -5.60
CA TRP A 569 -1.89 11.82 -5.98
C TRP A 569 -1.72 11.73 -7.49
N ALA A 570 -2.79 11.91 -8.26
CA ALA A 570 -2.79 11.84 -9.73
C ALA A 570 -1.90 12.93 -10.38
N ALA A 571 -1.87 14.13 -9.82
CA ALA A 571 -1.01 15.23 -10.34
C ALA A 571 0.49 14.95 -10.17
N ASN A 572 0.86 14.01 -9.28
CA ASN A 572 2.25 13.62 -9.02
C ASN A 572 2.55 12.21 -9.51
N GLU A 573 1.59 11.59 -10.13
CA GLU A 573 1.79 10.31 -10.80
C GLU A 573 2.83 10.51 -11.91
N SER A 574 4.01 9.98 -11.69
CA SER A 574 5.02 9.87 -12.73
C SER A 574 4.86 8.52 -13.44
N ASP A 575 5.36 8.44 -14.67
CA ASP A 575 5.45 7.17 -15.40
C ASP A 575 6.20 6.07 -14.61
N ASN A 576 6.76 6.41 -13.46
CA ASN A 576 7.64 5.58 -12.64
C ASN A 576 7.09 5.17 -11.26
N VAL A 577 5.78 5.30 -10.96
CA VAL A 577 5.15 4.91 -9.66
C VAL A 577 5.82 5.55 -8.44
N GLU A 578 6.41 6.69 -8.61
CA GLU A 578 7.04 7.39 -7.50
C GLU A 578 5.98 8.05 -6.61
N ASN A 579 5.75 7.52 -5.43
CA ASN A 579 4.93 8.13 -4.40
C ASN A 579 5.80 8.78 -3.34
N TYR A 580 5.29 9.85 -2.78
CA TYR A 580 6.02 10.66 -1.82
C TYR A 580 5.33 10.64 -0.46
N SER A 581 6.13 10.60 0.60
CA SER A 581 5.62 10.73 1.96
C SER A 581 5.17 12.15 2.31
N VAL A 582 5.56 13.14 1.50
CA VAL A 582 5.24 14.56 1.70
C VAL A 582 5.08 15.27 0.36
N TYR A 583 4.03 16.10 0.23
CA TYR A 583 3.72 16.89 -0.96
C TYR A 583 3.70 18.38 -0.62
N LEU A 584 3.95 19.22 -1.63
CA LEU A 584 3.76 20.66 -1.50
C LEU A 584 2.30 21.05 -1.79
N PRO A 585 1.77 22.10 -1.15
CA PRO A 585 0.36 22.49 -1.29
C PRO A 585 -0.03 22.99 -2.69
N MET A 586 0.94 23.30 -3.55
CA MET A 586 0.74 23.63 -4.96
C MET A 586 0.81 22.41 -5.89
N GLY A 587 0.68 21.20 -5.38
CA GLY A 587 0.71 19.97 -6.16
C GLY A 587 2.08 19.51 -6.63
N LYS A 588 3.15 20.19 -6.24
CA LYS A 588 4.52 19.75 -6.55
C LYS A 588 4.99 18.74 -5.52
N ARG A 589 5.68 17.71 -6.00
CA ARG A 589 6.37 16.73 -5.17
C ARG A 589 7.58 17.33 -4.45
N VAL A 590 7.80 16.93 -3.23
CA VAL A 590 9.12 17.08 -2.59
C VAL A 590 9.99 15.94 -3.11
N ARG A 591 11.21 16.21 -3.54
CA ARG A 591 12.19 15.14 -3.76
C ARG A 591 12.40 14.42 -2.44
N SER A 592 11.70 13.34 -2.23
CA SER A 592 12.01 12.39 -1.17
C SER A 592 12.93 11.33 -1.76
N GLU A 593 13.83 10.82 -0.96
CA GLU A 593 14.65 9.65 -1.28
C GLU A 593 13.83 8.35 -1.26
N GLU A 594 12.52 8.45 -1.05
CA GLU A 594 11.59 7.34 -0.86
C GLU A 594 10.69 7.17 -2.10
N TYR A 595 10.96 6.15 -2.91
CA TYR A 595 10.26 5.93 -4.19
C TYR A 595 8.94 5.15 -4.08
N LEU A 596 8.66 4.49 -2.95
CA LEU A 596 7.43 3.74 -2.73
C LEU A 596 6.89 4.02 -1.33
N SER A 597 6.38 5.20 -1.11
CA SER A 597 5.76 5.52 0.16
C SER A 597 4.36 4.91 0.24
N ALA A 598 4.15 3.99 1.17
CA ALA A 598 2.83 3.54 1.53
C ALA A 598 1.99 4.68 2.10
N ASN A 599 2.64 5.59 2.84
CA ASN A 599 2.03 6.84 3.28
C ASN A 599 1.54 7.67 2.09
N GLY A 600 2.35 7.83 1.03
CA GLY A 600 1.94 8.53 -0.20
C GLY A 600 0.67 7.96 -0.83
N ASN A 601 0.51 6.65 -0.79
CA ASN A 601 -0.65 5.94 -1.30
C ASN A 601 -1.94 6.16 -0.50
N MET A 602 -1.87 6.72 0.71
CA MET A 602 -3.07 7.07 1.48
C MET A 602 -3.96 8.08 0.73
N LEU A 603 -3.40 8.94 -0.09
CA LEU A 603 -4.18 9.87 -0.91
C LEU A 603 -5.07 9.17 -1.94
N ALA A 604 -4.56 8.14 -2.61
CA ALA A 604 -5.33 7.33 -3.54
C ALA A 604 -6.33 6.42 -2.81
N LEU A 605 -5.93 5.88 -1.66
CA LEU A 605 -6.80 5.06 -0.82
C LEU A 605 -8.07 5.79 -0.39
N ILE A 606 -7.96 7.05 0.03
CA ILE A 606 -9.11 7.90 0.37
C ILE A 606 -10.11 7.97 -0.78
N GLY A 607 -9.65 8.10 -2.04
CA GLY A 607 -10.51 8.08 -3.21
C GLY A 607 -11.28 6.76 -3.37
N MET A 608 -10.63 5.62 -3.11
CA MET A 608 -11.30 4.32 -3.11
C MET A 608 -12.31 4.18 -1.98
N GLN A 609 -11.90 4.56 -0.76
CA GLN A 609 -12.75 4.45 0.43
C GLN A 609 -13.99 5.35 0.36
N GLU A 610 -13.93 6.42 -0.42
CA GLU A 610 -15.12 7.24 -0.69
C GLU A 610 -16.14 6.49 -1.55
N LEU A 611 -15.70 5.66 -2.49
CA LEU A 611 -16.60 4.85 -3.31
C LEU A 611 -17.19 3.67 -2.54
N ILE A 612 -16.33 2.95 -1.80
CA ILE A 612 -16.71 1.79 -0.97
C ILE A 612 -15.72 1.58 0.16
N ASP A 613 -16.22 1.40 1.37
CA ASP A 613 -15.43 1.04 2.55
C ASP A 613 -16.28 0.34 3.61
N ILE A 614 -15.66 0.00 4.73
CA ILE A 614 -16.29 -0.56 5.92
C ILE A 614 -16.64 0.57 6.91
N GLU A 615 -17.71 0.40 7.65
CA GLU A 615 -18.06 1.29 8.75
C GLU A 615 -17.25 0.94 10.02
N TYR A 616 -16.28 1.75 10.37
CA TYR A 616 -15.34 1.46 11.47
C TYR A 616 -15.87 1.72 12.87
N PHE A 617 -16.85 2.60 13.02
CA PHE A 617 -17.21 3.15 14.34
C PHE A 617 -18.66 2.83 14.79
N ARG A 618 -19.22 1.75 14.27
CA ARG A 618 -20.55 1.31 14.70
C ARG A 618 -20.56 0.91 16.17
N PRO A 619 -21.62 1.30 16.93
CA PRO A 619 -21.73 0.94 18.35
C PRO A 619 -21.92 -0.56 18.57
N ASP A 620 -22.60 -1.25 17.66
CA ASP A 620 -22.95 -2.67 17.76
C ASP A 620 -21.82 -3.60 17.27
N LEU A 621 -20.68 -3.05 16.85
CA LEU A 621 -19.50 -3.76 16.34
C LEU A 621 -19.77 -4.70 15.15
N LYS A 622 -20.95 -4.60 14.53
CA LYS A 622 -21.25 -5.39 13.34
C LYS A 622 -20.53 -4.83 12.12
N ASN A 623 -20.05 -5.72 11.28
CA ASN A 623 -19.47 -5.33 10.02
C ASN A 623 -20.56 -4.84 9.06
N ALA A 624 -20.36 -3.66 8.55
CA ALA A 624 -21.26 -3.02 7.60
C ALA A 624 -20.45 -2.29 6.54
N LEU A 625 -21.02 -2.13 5.37
CA LEU A 625 -20.42 -1.34 4.29
C LEU A 625 -20.98 0.08 4.27
N ALA A 626 -20.13 1.00 3.79
CA ALA A 626 -20.51 2.29 3.27
C ALA A 626 -20.14 2.36 1.80
N PHE A 627 -21.01 2.91 0.95
CA PHE A 627 -20.73 3.05 -0.48
C PHE A 627 -21.56 4.16 -1.13
N GLY A 628 -21.11 4.59 -2.31
CA GLY A 628 -21.69 5.72 -3.02
C GLY A 628 -21.02 7.04 -2.65
N THR A 629 -21.20 8.06 -3.47
CA THR A 629 -20.59 9.39 -3.25
C THR A 629 -21.46 10.51 -3.81
N PHE A 630 -21.27 11.72 -3.28
CA PHE A 630 -21.85 12.95 -3.83
C PHE A 630 -20.95 13.59 -4.91
N ILE A 631 -19.75 13.05 -5.16
CA ILE A 631 -18.85 13.54 -6.19
C ILE A 631 -19.38 13.18 -7.59
N GLY A 632 -19.21 14.11 -8.53
CA GLY A 632 -19.64 13.94 -9.92
C GLY A 632 -18.78 13.03 -10.76
N GLY A 633 -19.30 12.67 -11.93
CA GLY A 633 -18.61 11.85 -12.92
C GLY A 633 -18.79 10.35 -12.69
N THR A 634 -18.27 9.56 -13.63
CA THR A 634 -18.29 8.10 -13.53
C THR A 634 -17.02 7.62 -12.86
N ASN A 635 -17.20 6.86 -11.79
CA ASN A 635 -16.14 6.23 -11.02
C ASN A 635 -16.47 4.76 -10.81
N SER A 636 -15.48 3.89 -10.92
CA SER A 636 -15.67 2.47 -10.61
C SER A 636 -14.43 1.86 -9.97
N VAL A 637 -14.65 0.81 -9.20
CA VAL A 637 -13.59 -0.07 -8.70
C VAL A 637 -14.11 -1.51 -8.72
N THR A 638 -13.28 -2.43 -9.20
CA THR A 638 -13.61 -3.86 -9.27
C THR A 638 -12.61 -4.69 -8.47
N ASN A 639 -13.03 -5.90 -8.08
CA ASN A 639 -12.20 -6.89 -7.39
C ASN A 639 -11.59 -6.40 -6.06
N ILE A 640 -12.31 -5.56 -5.31
CA ILE A 640 -11.90 -5.16 -3.96
C ILE A 640 -12.22 -6.29 -2.99
N LYS A 641 -11.25 -6.65 -2.16
CA LYS A 641 -11.44 -7.63 -1.09
C LYS A 641 -11.87 -6.94 0.21
N LEU A 642 -13.11 -7.18 0.63
CA LEU A 642 -13.65 -6.71 1.89
C LEU A 642 -14.40 -7.87 2.57
N LEU A 643 -14.18 -8.09 3.87
CA LEU A 643 -14.93 -9.08 4.66
C LEU A 643 -14.95 -10.49 4.04
N ASP A 644 -13.82 -10.96 3.51
CA ASP A 644 -13.68 -12.25 2.80
C ASP A 644 -14.56 -12.39 1.54
N ARG A 645 -15.08 -11.28 1.00
CA ARG A 645 -15.86 -11.21 -0.24
C ARG A 645 -15.16 -10.34 -1.28
N THR A 646 -15.55 -10.52 -2.51
CA THR A 646 -15.10 -9.69 -3.63
C THR A 646 -16.18 -8.71 -4.02
N TYR A 647 -15.84 -7.43 -4.04
CA TYR A 647 -16.77 -6.37 -4.39
C TYR A 647 -16.35 -5.63 -5.64
N ALA A 648 -17.35 -5.12 -6.35
CA ALA A 648 -17.22 -4.09 -7.36
C ALA A 648 -18.25 -3.01 -7.12
N ILE A 649 -17.88 -1.77 -7.38
CA ILE A 649 -18.76 -0.62 -7.32
C ILE A 649 -18.64 0.21 -8.57
N GLU A 650 -19.77 0.69 -9.06
CA GLU A 650 -19.85 1.68 -10.14
C GLU A 650 -20.78 2.80 -9.68
N VAL A 651 -20.27 4.02 -9.75
CA VAL A 651 -21.02 5.24 -9.43
C VAL A 651 -21.00 6.15 -10.65
N THR A 652 -22.17 6.59 -11.06
CA THR A 652 -22.37 7.59 -12.13
C THR A 652 -23.13 8.79 -11.57
N ASP A 653 -23.36 9.81 -12.40
CA ASP A 653 -24.20 10.93 -11.98
C ASP A 653 -25.65 10.52 -11.69
N ASP A 654 -26.12 9.42 -12.28
CA ASP A 654 -27.51 8.97 -12.22
C ASP A 654 -27.73 7.65 -11.48
N SER A 655 -26.67 6.91 -11.16
CA SER A 655 -26.81 5.59 -10.55
C SER A 655 -25.61 5.15 -9.73
N THR A 656 -25.86 4.28 -8.75
CA THR A 656 -24.83 3.54 -8.01
C THR A 656 -25.18 2.06 -7.97
N SER A 657 -24.23 1.20 -8.34
CA SER A 657 -24.36 -0.26 -8.33
C SER A 657 -23.28 -0.90 -7.47
N LEU A 658 -23.69 -1.74 -6.51
CA LEU A 658 -22.80 -2.57 -5.70
C LEU A 658 -22.94 -4.03 -6.13
N ILE A 659 -21.83 -4.64 -6.50
CA ILE A 659 -21.74 -6.05 -6.92
C ILE A 659 -20.91 -6.78 -5.86
N MET A 660 -21.35 -7.95 -5.44
CA MET A 660 -20.64 -8.83 -4.51
C MET A 660 -20.59 -10.24 -5.11
N ASP A 661 -19.40 -10.80 -5.27
CA ASP A 661 -19.19 -12.14 -5.86
C ASP A 661 -20.00 -12.33 -7.17
N ASP A 662 -19.89 -11.37 -8.09
CA ASP A 662 -20.57 -11.29 -9.39
C ASP A 662 -22.10 -11.09 -9.35
N ILE A 663 -22.68 -10.89 -8.18
CA ILE A 663 -24.11 -10.62 -8.02
C ILE A 663 -24.32 -9.13 -7.75
N CYS A 664 -25.14 -8.46 -8.56
CA CYS A 664 -25.55 -7.08 -8.28
C CYS A 664 -26.49 -7.09 -7.06
N MET A 665 -25.95 -6.71 -5.91
CA MET A 665 -26.64 -6.71 -4.62
C MET A 665 -27.56 -5.51 -4.45
N PHE A 666 -27.10 -4.36 -4.93
CA PHE A 666 -27.77 -3.08 -4.79
C PHE A 666 -27.60 -2.27 -6.06
N ARG A 667 -28.69 -1.68 -6.52
CA ARG A 667 -28.69 -0.69 -7.59
C ARG A 667 -29.69 0.40 -7.27
N GLY A 668 -29.17 1.62 -7.16
CA GLY A 668 -29.97 2.84 -6.95
C GLY A 668 -29.88 3.72 -8.20
N GLU A 669 -31.00 4.26 -8.64
CA GLU A 669 -31.12 5.13 -9.82
C GLU A 669 -31.91 6.39 -9.49
N GLY A 670 -31.57 7.51 -10.13
CA GLY A 670 -32.27 8.80 -10.00
C GLY A 670 -31.40 9.92 -9.43
N GLY A 671 -30.10 9.71 -9.25
CA GLY A 671 -29.18 10.74 -8.77
C GLY A 671 -28.13 10.22 -7.81
N LYS A 672 -27.48 11.12 -7.11
CA LYS A 672 -26.40 10.82 -6.16
C LYS A 672 -26.92 10.58 -4.77
N PHE A 673 -26.33 9.60 -4.11
CA PHE A 673 -26.64 9.24 -2.74
C PHE A 673 -25.46 8.48 -2.11
N ILE A 674 -25.51 8.36 -0.79
CA ILE A 674 -24.58 7.54 -0.02
C ILE A 674 -25.40 6.55 0.81
N VAL A 675 -24.96 5.30 0.80
CA VAL A 675 -25.46 4.24 1.67
C VAL A 675 -24.45 4.01 2.78
N ARG A 676 -24.94 3.95 4.01
CA ARG A 676 -24.14 3.67 5.20
C ARG A 676 -24.77 2.55 6.02
N ASN A 677 -23.96 1.89 6.81
CA ASN A 677 -24.40 0.80 7.67
C ASN A 677 -25.12 -0.33 6.92
N TYR A 678 -24.67 -0.60 5.67
CA TYR A 678 -25.27 -1.65 4.85
C TYR A 678 -24.91 -3.03 5.38
N ILE A 679 -25.92 -3.73 5.87
CA ILE A 679 -25.86 -5.10 6.38
C ILE A 679 -26.89 -5.93 5.67
N ILE A 680 -26.52 -7.13 5.28
CA ILE A 680 -27.45 -8.17 4.78
C ILE A 680 -27.35 -9.40 5.67
N ASP A 681 -28.46 -10.13 5.77
CA ASP A 681 -28.50 -11.40 6.48
C ASP A 681 -28.76 -12.58 5.55
N ASP A 682 -28.46 -13.77 6.03
CA ASP A 682 -28.61 -15.01 5.27
C ASP A 682 -30.07 -15.47 5.12
N ALA A 683 -31.01 -14.80 5.74
CA ALA A 683 -32.45 -15.01 5.56
C ALA A 683 -33.02 -14.17 4.41
N GLY A 684 -32.23 -13.34 3.77
CA GLY A 684 -32.65 -12.47 2.67
C GLY A 684 -33.17 -11.11 3.16
N GLY A 685 -32.78 -10.70 4.36
CA GLY A 685 -33.03 -9.37 4.92
C GLY A 685 -31.84 -8.43 4.74
N GLY A 686 -32.11 -7.13 4.83
CA GLY A 686 -31.08 -6.08 4.80
C GLY A 686 -31.49 -4.83 5.57
N GLU A 687 -30.49 -4.16 6.12
CA GLU A 687 -30.66 -2.88 6.82
C GLU A 687 -29.56 -1.91 6.41
N PHE A 688 -29.92 -0.65 6.18
CA PHE A 688 -28.96 0.40 5.85
C PHE A 688 -29.54 1.80 6.11
N MET A 689 -28.66 2.78 6.14
CA MET A 689 -29.00 4.20 6.08
C MET A 689 -28.72 4.70 4.65
N ILE A 690 -29.56 5.60 4.16
CA ILE A 690 -29.34 6.29 2.90
C ILE A 690 -29.51 7.80 3.07
N ASP A 691 -28.57 8.56 2.52
CA ASP A 691 -28.66 10.02 2.37
C ASP A 691 -28.76 10.33 0.88
N ALA A 692 -29.88 10.86 0.43
CA ALA A 692 -30.17 11.11 -0.98
C ALA A 692 -30.60 12.55 -1.21
N TRP A 693 -30.17 13.16 -2.30
CA TRP A 693 -30.54 14.53 -2.67
C TRP A 693 -31.78 14.56 -3.59
N GLN A 694 -32.12 13.44 -4.18
CA GLN A 694 -33.26 13.26 -5.10
C GLN A 694 -34.02 11.98 -4.74
N ASN A 695 -35.12 11.71 -5.46
CA ASN A 695 -35.82 10.43 -5.36
C ASN A 695 -34.93 9.34 -5.95
N ILE A 696 -34.64 8.30 -5.20
CA ILE A 696 -33.83 7.17 -5.63
C ILE A 696 -34.71 5.91 -5.73
N SER A 697 -34.75 5.32 -6.91
CA SER A 697 -35.36 4.00 -7.15
C SER A 697 -34.32 2.92 -6.79
N ILE A 698 -34.63 2.04 -5.87
CA ILE A 698 -33.70 1.02 -5.37
C ILE A 698 -34.16 -0.37 -5.76
N ASN A 699 -33.27 -1.14 -6.40
CA ASN A 699 -33.34 -2.57 -6.59
C ASN A 699 -32.33 -3.22 -5.61
N LEU A 700 -32.82 -4.00 -4.66
CA LEU A 700 -32.03 -4.71 -3.67
C LEU A 700 -32.19 -6.22 -3.89
N ASN A 701 -31.09 -6.93 -4.09
CA ASN A 701 -31.03 -8.37 -4.30
C ASN A 701 -30.22 -9.02 -3.19
N ILE A 702 -30.83 -9.79 -2.32
CA ILE A 702 -30.15 -10.40 -1.16
C ILE A 702 -30.14 -11.92 -1.34
N PRO A 703 -28.94 -12.54 -1.46
CA PRO A 703 -28.81 -14.00 -1.52
C PRO A 703 -29.13 -14.62 -0.16
N THR A 704 -29.77 -15.79 -0.18
CA THR A 704 -30.08 -16.59 1.01
C THR A 704 -29.16 -17.80 1.11
N HIS A 705 -29.08 -18.44 2.25
CA HIS A 705 -28.40 -19.73 2.43
C HIS A 705 -28.83 -20.80 1.42
N SER A 706 -30.08 -20.77 0.97
CA SER A 706 -30.58 -21.69 -0.03
C SER A 706 -30.19 -21.36 -1.46
N LYS A 707 -29.28 -20.42 -1.67
CA LYS A 707 -28.85 -19.88 -2.97
C LYS A 707 -29.99 -19.24 -3.80
N LYS A 708 -31.10 -18.91 -3.17
CA LYS A 708 -32.16 -18.10 -3.77
C LYS A 708 -31.89 -16.64 -3.48
N THR A 709 -32.35 -15.75 -4.36
CA THR A 709 -32.24 -14.31 -4.19
C THR A 709 -33.61 -13.74 -3.86
N VAL A 710 -33.70 -13.03 -2.75
CA VAL A 710 -34.89 -12.20 -2.41
C VAL A 710 -34.69 -10.84 -3.04
N LYS A 711 -35.73 -10.35 -3.75
CA LYS A 711 -35.69 -9.08 -4.47
C LYS A 711 -36.65 -8.08 -3.84
N TYR A 712 -36.17 -6.85 -3.66
CA TYR A 712 -36.98 -5.74 -3.22
C TYR A 712 -36.85 -4.59 -4.21
N PHE A 713 -37.97 -3.91 -4.46
CA PHE A 713 -38.00 -2.69 -5.25
C PHE A 713 -38.79 -1.63 -4.50
N PHE A 714 -38.20 -0.44 -4.32
CA PHE A 714 -38.82 0.67 -3.60
C PHE A 714 -38.19 2.00 -3.99
N ILE A 715 -38.82 3.11 -3.59
CA ILE A 715 -38.34 4.47 -3.82
C ILE A 715 -38.07 5.14 -2.49
N VAL A 716 -36.90 5.78 -2.36
CA VAL A 716 -36.53 6.62 -1.23
C VAL A 716 -36.62 8.08 -1.65
N PRO A 717 -37.37 8.94 -0.95
CA PRO A 717 -37.41 10.37 -1.23
C PRO A 717 -36.09 11.08 -0.80
N PRO A 718 -35.93 12.39 -1.17
CA PRO A 718 -34.78 13.17 -0.70
C PRO A 718 -34.72 13.27 0.81
N GLY A 719 -33.51 13.12 1.39
CA GLY A 719 -33.24 13.18 2.82
C GLY A 719 -32.50 11.96 3.35
N LYS A 720 -32.45 11.85 4.68
CA LYS A 720 -31.80 10.75 5.40
C LYS A 720 -32.83 9.76 5.92
N PHE A 721 -32.67 8.50 5.59
CA PHE A 721 -33.60 7.43 5.97
C PHE A 721 -32.87 6.17 6.45
N ILE A 722 -33.49 5.45 7.38
CA ILE A 722 -33.18 4.06 7.70
C ILE A 722 -34.11 3.18 6.88
N VAL A 723 -33.55 2.22 6.17
CA VAL A 723 -34.28 1.23 5.36
C VAL A 723 -34.08 -0.14 5.99
N LYS A 724 -35.18 -0.87 6.20
CA LYS A 724 -35.16 -2.27 6.66
C LYS A 724 -35.98 -3.10 5.71
N ALA A 725 -35.36 -4.07 5.06
CA ALA A 725 -36.00 -5.02 4.14
C ALA A 725 -35.97 -6.41 4.77
N ALA A 726 -37.14 -7.03 4.99
CA ALA A 726 -37.27 -8.36 5.55
C ALA A 726 -38.61 -8.98 5.19
N GLY A 727 -38.64 -10.31 4.93
CA GLY A 727 -39.89 -11.04 4.70
C GLY A 727 -40.72 -10.53 3.51
N GLY A 728 -40.07 -9.96 2.48
CA GLY A 728 -40.75 -9.38 1.32
C GLY A 728 -41.29 -7.97 1.53
N MET A 729 -41.11 -7.38 2.70
CA MET A 729 -41.54 -6.02 3.05
C MET A 729 -40.35 -5.07 3.19
N VAL A 730 -40.59 -3.78 2.92
CA VAL A 730 -39.62 -2.72 3.12
C VAL A 730 -40.22 -1.65 4.04
N ASN A 731 -39.51 -1.33 5.10
CA ASN A 731 -39.84 -0.22 6.01
C ASN A 731 -38.81 0.91 5.81
N ILE A 732 -39.29 2.13 5.57
CA ILE A 732 -38.47 3.32 5.35
C ILE A 732 -38.83 4.34 6.42
N THR A 733 -37.88 4.64 7.31
CA THR A 733 -38.05 5.56 8.42
C THR A 733 -37.16 6.78 8.25
N LYS A 734 -37.74 7.96 8.25
CA LYS A 734 -36.98 9.21 8.16
C LYS A 734 -36.17 9.44 9.44
N ILE A 735 -34.93 9.83 9.27
CA ILE A 735 -34.07 10.29 10.38
C ILE A 735 -34.35 11.77 10.54
N GLU A 736 -34.95 12.15 11.66
CA GLU A 736 -35.08 13.54 12.08
C GLU A 736 -33.70 14.06 12.48
N ARG A 737 -33.35 15.28 12.03
CA ARG A 737 -32.05 15.90 12.28
C ARG A 737 -31.90 16.33 13.73
#